data_39f3f2cd7b3aedc96a2b96e09108bffc
#
_entry.id   39f3f2cd7b3aedc96a2b96e09108bffc
#
_cell.length_a   1.000
_cell.length_b   1.000
_cell.length_c   1.000
_cell.angle_alpha   90.00
_cell.angle_beta   90.00
_cell.angle_gamma   90.00
#
_symmetry.space_group_name_H-M   'P 1'
#
loop_
_entity.id
_entity.type
_entity.pdbx_description
1 polymer ?
#
loop_
_entity_poly.entity_id
_entity_poly.type
_entity_poly.pdbx_seq_one_letter_code
_entity_poly.pdbx_strand_id
1 'polypeptide(L)'
;MLVMKRSGEFEEYNVEKIHKVVEWATKDINNVSFSDIEMNAHLSLREKITTQEIHQILIKSANDLTSKTNPNYQYVASRLLNMSLRKDLWERYDSPPSLYDHICNNASQEVYDSNLFTKWTKDDINEIEKSIDHDRDYLFTYAGLQQMIDKYLVRNRSTGKIYETPQFAYICIALSLFNTVEEVLEAYEYFSTHKINLPTPIMAGVRTKIKQFASCVLVDVEDDLNSIFSSVHAVGKYTARRAGIGLNVGRIRPINSSIRGGEVIHTGLIPYLKIFESTVKATSQNGIRGGSATVHVPFWHYEIEDIVTLKNNAGTDDNRVRKLDYSVQFNKLFYERLIKNEDITLFSPEETGGLYSSMNNNEDFKKLYEKYENSRNVKMKKKINARKLAEIFTKERLETGRIYVMNIDNANEHGSWLKPVYMSNLCQEIIHPTEPIKSIDDPDGEIGICILSALNLLQLDSEEDIEKACSITVKTLESIIDYQDYPVLAGENFTKNRRSLGIGITNFAGYLAKNKLKYDDPDTLKFVHTTMEKIQWYLLSESCRLAEKFGPCNKFNETKYSTNLLPIDWYKKTVDELVKPEYTMDWEGLRNRIAQHGLRHSTLTAIMPCESSSVIQNSTNGIEPVRNLMSYKKAKNGVLKQLVPNYASRKNFYTLAWDMKDNKAILNICAVLQKFVDMSISVNLYYNYSHFQDGNIPLSTLIKDQIYGYKYGIKNFYYCNTPDSDGATEKELSNNCESGACAI
;
A
#
# COMPACT_ATOMS: atom_id res chain seq x y z
N MET A 1 39.11 0.36 32.26
CA MET A 1 38.64 0.43 30.86
C MET A 1 38.34 1.90 30.51
N LEU A 2 38.93 2.41 29.45
CA LEU A 2 38.65 3.77 28.98
C LEU A 2 37.52 3.77 27.94
N VAL A 3 36.70 4.80 28.03
CA VAL A 3 35.54 5.03 27.14
C VAL A 3 35.68 6.39 26.44
N MET A 4 35.47 6.45 25.15
CA MET A 4 35.50 7.68 24.35
C MET A 4 34.12 8.32 24.29
N LYS A 5 33.98 9.55 24.76
CA LYS A 5 32.74 10.35 24.66
C LYS A 5 32.47 10.80 23.23
N ARG A 6 31.24 11.26 22.97
CA ARG A 6 30.87 11.94 21.70
C ARG A 6 31.71 13.20 21.43
N SER A 7 32.19 13.86 22.46
CA SER A 7 33.13 15.01 22.35
C SER A 7 34.55 14.62 21.91
N GLY A 8 34.89 13.33 21.85
CA GLY A 8 36.24 12.84 21.57
C GLY A 8 37.12 12.68 22.80
N GLU A 9 36.66 13.11 23.98
CA GLU A 9 37.39 12.97 25.24
C GLU A 9 37.31 11.54 25.77
N PHE A 10 38.36 11.09 26.50
CA PHE A 10 38.36 9.81 27.19
C PHE A 10 37.96 10.00 28.65
N GLU A 11 37.15 9.09 29.16
CA GLU A 11 36.86 8.97 30.61
C GLU A 11 36.98 7.52 31.04
N GLU A 12 37.10 7.30 32.36
CA GLU A 12 37.06 5.97 32.92
C GLU A 12 35.63 5.39 32.80
N TYR A 13 35.57 4.08 32.50
CA TYR A 13 34.30 3.36 32.43
C TYR A 13 33.61 3.41 33.80
N ASN A 14 32.39 3.86 33.81
CA ASN A 14 31.55 3.94 35.01
C ASN A 14 30.23 3.18 34.78
N VAL A 15 30.11 2.05 35.47
CA VAL A 15 28.93 1.17 35.39
C VAL A 15 27.65 1.86 35.87
N GLU A 16 27.74 2.75 36.85
CA GLU A 16 26.60 3.52 37.36
C GLU A 16 25.91 4.37 36.32
N LYS A 17 26.68 4.87 35.35
CA LYS A 17 26.07 5.63 34.19
C LYS A 17 25.25 4.70 33.31
N ILE A 18 25.70 3.49 33.08
CA ILE A 18 24.95 2.49 32.28
C ILE A 18 23.72 2.07 33.05
N HIS A 19 23.88 1.73 34.36
CA HIS A 19 22.77 1.36 35.23
C HIS A 19 21.64 2.41 35.19
N LYS A 20 21.95 3.68 35.36
CA LYS A 20 20.94 4.77 35.29
C LYS A 20 20.21 4.86 33.94
N VAL A 21 20.91 4.61 32.83
CA VAL A 21 20.29 4.62 31.50
C VAL A 21 19.34 3.44 31.32
N VAL A 22 19.75 2.25 31.74
CA VAL A 22 18.93 1.03 31.62
C VAL A 22 17.73 1.07 32.57
N GLU A 23 17.94 1.53 33.82
CA GLU A 23 16.88 1.75 34.80
C GLU A 23 15.83 2.73 34.30
N TRP A 24 16.28 3.87 33.73
CA TRP A 24 15.33 4.81 33.05
C TRP A 24 14.59 4.16 31.93
N ALA A 25 15.25 3.38 31.06
CA ALA A 25 14.62 2.75 29.90
C ALA A 25 13.60 1.67 30.27
N THR A 26 13.79 1.00 31.40
CA THR A 26 12.88 -0.06 31.93
C THR A 26 11.78 0.48 32.83
N LYS A 27 11.89 1.74 33.30
CA LYS A 27 10.93 2.36 34.22
C LYS A 27 9.48 2.29 33.66
N ASP A 28 8.56 1.87 34.51
CA ASP A 28 7.13 1.75 34.21
C ASP A 28 6.78 0.77 33.05
N ILE A 29 7.70 -0.13 32.68
CA ILE A 29 7.46 -1.23 31.74
C ILE A 29 7.39 -2.55 32.52
N ASN A 30 6.25 -3.22 32.44
CA ASN A 30 6.03 -4.49 33.14
C ASN A 30 6.81 -5.65 32.48
N ASN A 31 7.22 -6.62 33.31
CA ASN A 31 7.86 -7.86 32.87
C ASN A 31 9.18 -7.64 32.09
N VAL A 32 10.00 -6.70 32.55
CA VAL A 32 11.35 -6.47 32.05
C VAL A 32 12.32 -6.36 33.25
N SER A 33 13.55 -6.79 33.06
CA SER A 33 14.62 -6.74 34.04
C SER A 33 15.78 -5.91 33.50
N PHE A 34 16.20 -4.87 34.23
CA PHE A 34 17.37 -4.09 33.85
C PHE A 34 18.65 -4.95 33.96
N SER A 35 18.75 -5.84 34.96
CA SER A 35 19.90 -6.73 35.15
C SER A 35 20.13 -7.67 33.97
N ASP A 36 19.06 -8.18 33.33
CA ASP A 36 19.21 -9.06 32.18
C ASP A 36 19.82 -8.32 30.97
N ILE A 37 19.45 -7.04 30.78
CA ILE A 37 20.03 -6.20 29.72
C ILE A 37 21.49 -5.93 29.98
N GLU A 38 21.85 -5.58 31.23
CA GLU A 38 23.23 -5.29 31.63
C GLU A 38 24.14 -6.52 31.52
N MET A 39 23.67 -7.69 31.97
CA MET A 39 24.39 -8.94 31.81
C MET A 39 24.67 -9.29 30.37
N ASN A 40 23.66 -9.17 29.52
CA ASN A 40 23.79 -9.45 28.10
C ASN A 40 24.72 -8.44 27.40
N ALA A 41 24.65 -7.17 27.78
CA ALA A 41 25.50 -6.11 27.23
C ALA A 41 26.97 -6.24 27.67
N HIS A 42 27.23 -6.66 28.92
CA HIS A 42 28.57 -6.71 29.48
C HIS A 42 29.52 -7.62 28.69
N LEU A 43 29.02 -8.69 28.10
CA LEU A 43 29.77 -9.63 27.28
C LEU A 43 30.37 -8.99 25.98
N SER A 44 29.88 -7.85 25.58
CA SER A 44 30.26 -7.17 24.32
C SER A 44 31.12 -5.92 24.53
N LEU A 45 31.43 -5.54 25.78
CA LEU A 45 32.24 -4.37 26.07
C LEU A 45 33.75 -4.64 25.87
N ARG A 46 34.47 -3.62 25.35
CA ARG A 46 35.90 -3.67 25.01
C ARG A 46 36.61 -2.38 25.38
N GLU A 47 37.94 -2.43 25.45
CA GLU A 47 38.77 -1.26 25.73
C GLU A 47 38.63 -0.18 24.64
N LYS A 48 38.59 1.08 25.04
CA LYS A 48 38.43 2.27 24.17
C LYS A 48 37.14 2.29 23.36
N ILE A 49 36.12 1.61 23.84
CA ILE A 49 34.77 1.65 23.23
C ILE A 49 34.19 3.08 23.30
N THR A 50 33.42 3.47 22.32
CA THR A 50 32.73 4.77 22.36
C THR A 50 31.42 4.68 23.14
N THR A 51 30.95 5.78 23.74
CA THR A 51 29.64 5.85 24.39
C THR A 51 28.50 5.54 23.43
N GLN A 52 28.70 5.81 22.12
CA GLN A 52 27.73 5.48 21.08
C GLN A 52 27.66 3.96 20.82
N GLU A 53 28.82 3.29 20.74
CA GLU A 53 28.87 1.82 20.65
C GLU A 53 28.28 1.14 21.88
N ILE A 54 28.55 1.62 23.09
CA ILE A 54 27.92 1.12 24.33
C ILE A 54 26.40 1.22 24.19
N HIS A 55 25.90 2.35 23.73
CA HIS A 55 24.46 2.56 23.58
C HIS A 55 23.84 1.60 22.55
N GLN A 56 24.51 1.35 21.41
CA GLN A 56 24.10 0.36 20.44
C GLN A 56 24.09 -1.07 21.00
N ILE A 57 25.06 -1.42 21.84
CA ILE A 57 25.08 -2.71 22.55
C ILE A 57 23.87 -2.85 23.48
N LEU A 58 23.52 -1.82 24.23
CA LEU A 58 22.33 -1.83 25.11
C LEU A 58 21.03 -2.00 24.30
N ILE A 59 20.90 -1.29 23.20
CA ILE A 59 19.75 -1.41 22.27
C ILE A 59 19.64 -2.84 21.75
N LYS A 60 20.76 -3.40 21.27
CA LYS A 60 20.80 -4.77 20.77
C LYS A 60 20.45 -5.78 21.86
N SER A 61 21.03 -5.64 23.05
CA SER A 61 20.76 -6.52 24.19
C SER A 61 19.28 -6.54 24.58
N ALA A 62 18.63 -5.37 24.62
CA ALA A 62 17.20 -5.28 24.88
C ALA A 62 16.36 -5.92 23.75
N ASN A 63 16.74 -5.70 22.48
CA ASN A 63 16.04 -6.31 21.34
C ASN A 63 16.20 -7.84 21.32
N ASP A 64 17.39 -8.37 21.65
CA ASP A 64 17.66 -9.80 21.68
C ASP A 64 16.81 -10.52 22.74
N LEU A 65 16.51 -9.86 23.86
CA LEU A 65 15.61 -10.35 24.92
C LEU A 65 14.13 -10.33 24.52
N THR A 66 13.76 -9.61 23.45
CA THR A 66 12.38 -9.59 22.96
C THR A 66 11.94 -10.96 22.46
N SER A 67 10.88 -11.49 23.05
CA SER A 67 10.33 -12.82 22.75
C SER A 67 8.83 -12.89 23.03
N LYS A 68 8.18 -14.00 22.66
CA LYS A 68 6.77 -14.26 23.00
C LYS A 68 6.53 -14.35 24.52
N THR A 69 7.54 -14.73 25.32
CA THR A 69 7.47 -14.73 26.78
C THR A 69 7.74 -13.35 27.38
N ASN A 70 8.61 -12.59 26.76
CA ASN A 70 9.05 -11.27 27.23
C ASN A 70 8.84 -10.19 26.15
N PRO A 71 7.58 -9.87 25.78
CA PRO A 71 7.26 -9.01 24.64
C PRO A 71 7.68 -7.54 24.86
N ASN A 72 7.74 -7.09 26.10
CA ASN A 72 7.88 -5.68 26.44
C ASN A 72 9.30 -5.14 26.29
N TYR A 73 10.30 -5.97 26.12
CA TYR A 73 11.66 -5.51 25.81
C TYR A 73 11.73 -4.74 24.48
N GLN A 74 10.78 -4.95 23.55
CA GLN A 74 10.68 -4.13 22.34
C GLN A 74 10.49 -2.63 22.63
N TYR A 75 9.82 -2.26 23.74
CA TYR A 75 9.67 -0.87 24.17
C TYR A 75 10.91 -0.34 24.87
N VAL A 76 11.62 -1.18 25.62
CA VAL A 76 12.91 -0.82 26.22
C VAL A 76 13.94 -0.52 25.14
N ALA A 77 14.06 -1.40 24.16
CA ALA A 77 14.94 -1.18 23.00
C ALA A 77 14.57 0.10 22.24
N SER A 78 13.28 0.40 22.09
CA SER A 78 12.79 1.63 21.46
C SER A 78 13.17 2.88 22.26
N ARG A 79 12.99 2.88 23.59
CA ARG A 79 13.38 4.00 24.45
C ARG A 79 14.89 4.27 24.38
N LEU A 80 15.71 3.23 24.41
CA LEU A 80 17.16 3.36 24.23
C LEU A 80 17.50 3.92 22.85
N LEU A 81 16.85 3.44 21.79
CA LEU A 81 17.06 3.94 20.43
C LEU A 81 16.67 5.43 20.31
N ASN A 82 15.53 5.82 20.89
CA ASN A 82 15.06 7.20 20.89
C ASN A 82 16.01 8.13 21.66
N MET A 83 16.54 7.67 22.82
CA MET A 83 17.55 8.44 23.53
C MET A 83 18.82 8.64 22.70
N SER A 84 19.25 7.61 21.94
CA SER A 84 20.40 7.76 21.03
C SER A 84 20.11 8.78 19.93
N LEU A 85 18.94 8.68 19.26
CA LEU A 85 18.50 9.60 18.23
C LEU A 85 18.47 11.05 18.73
N ARG A 86 17.87 11.28 19.90
CA ARG A 86 17.79 12.62 20.49
C ARG A 86 19.16 13.19 20.85
N LYS A 87 20.09 12.34 21.35
CA LYS A 87 21.49 12.76 21.62
C LYS A 87 22.29 13.07 20.36
N ASP A 88 21.93 12.49 19.22
CA ASP A 88 22.58 12.80 17.94
C ASP A 88 22.03 14.08 17.29
N LEU A 89 20.81 14.48 17.66
CA LEU A 89 20.12 15.66 17.12
C LEU A 89 20.15 16.88 18.05
N TRP A 90 20.13 16.66 19.36
CA TRP A 90 20.06 17.68 20.39
C TRP A 90 21.31 17.59 21.28
N GLU A 91 21.70 18.68 21.88
CA GLU A 91 22.82 18.66 22.84
C GLU A 91 22.53 17.74 24.03
N ARG A 92 21.28 17.72 24.49
CA ARG A 92 20.76 16.88 25.54
C ARG A 92 19.52 16.15 25.05
N TYR A 93 19.38 14.87 25.40
CA TYR A 93 18.26 14.02 24.95
C TYR A 93 16.87 14.48 25.46
N ASP A 94 16.85 15.30 26.51
CA ASP A 94 15.67 15.84 27.20
C ASP A 94 15.41 17.34 26.91
N SER A 95 16.17 17.94 26.01
CA SER A 95 16.11 19.37 25.71
C SER A 95 15.98 19.60 24.20
N PRO A 96 14.75 19.47 23.64
CA PRO A 96 14.51 19.73 22.23
C PRO A 96 14.79 21.22 21.93
N PRO A 97 15.29 21.53 20.71
CA PRO A 97 15.32 22.91 20.22
C PRO A 97 13.89 23.43 20.07
N SER A 98 13.72 24.77 20.03
CA SER A 98 12.41 25.32 19.67
C SER A 98 11.98 24.87 18.26
N LEU A 99 10.68 24.71 18.04
CA LEU A 99 10.16 24.35 16.72
C LEU A 99 10.58 25.38 15.66
N TYR A 100 10.57 26.66 16.02
CA TYR A 100 10.99 27.74 15.14
C TYR A 100 12.45 27.59 14.72
N ASP A 101 13.39 27.38 15.68
CA ASP A 101 14.80 27.19 15.38
C ASP A 101 15.05 25.91 14.58
N HIS A 102 14.31 24.84 14.88
CA HIS A 102 14.38 23.59 14.14
C HIS A 102 14.02 23.78 12.65
N ILE A 103 12.90 24.48 12.37
CA ILE A 103 12.46 24.76 11.00
C ILE A 103 13.47 25.68 10.29
N CYS A 104 13.91 26.78 10.93
CA CYS A 104 14.87 27.72 10.37
C CYS A 104 16.20 27.04 10.01
N ASN A 105 16.75 26.24 10.93
CA ASN A 105 18.02 25.55 10.72
C ASN A 105 17.92 24.54 9.56
N ASN A 106 16.83 23.78 9.45
CA ASN A 106 16.66 22.82 8.37
C ASN A 106 16.33 23.48 7.03
N ALA A 107 15.61 24.59 7.02
CA ALA A 107 15.35 25.38 5.80
C ALA A 107 16.63 26.02 5.27
N SER A 108 17.46 26.62 6.16
CA SER A 108 18.74 27.24 5.78
C SER A 108 19.76 26.24 5.21
N GLN A 109 19.70 24.97 5.64
CA GLN A 109 20.51 23.87 5.11
C GLN A 109 19.88 23.23 3.87
N GLU A 110 18.79 23.76 3.33
CA GLU A 110 18.04 23.22 2.20
C GLU A 110 17.47 21.79 2.42
N VAL A 111 17.32 21.38 3.68
CA VAL A 111 16.74 20.10 4.09
C VAL A 111 15.23 20.15 4.03
N TYR A 112 14.63 21.24 4.53
CA TYR A 112 13.21 21.52 4.44
C TYR A 112 12.88 22.48 3.29
N ASP A 113 11.64 22.43 2.82
CA ASP A 113 11.10 23.40 1.89
C ASP A 113 11.01 24.79 2.58
N SER A 114 11.53 25.82 1.93
CA SER A 114 11.50 27.20 2.44
C SER A 114 10.07 27.73 2.63
N ASN A 115 9.09 27.22 1.90
CA ASN A 115 7.69 27.59 2.06
C ASN A 115 7.16 27.30 3.47
N LEU A 116 7.69 26.30 4.15
CA LEU A 116 7.33 25.98 5.53
C LEU A 116 7.65 27.14 6.48
N PHE A 117 8.76 27.84 6.22
CA PHE A 117 9.20 28.98 7.00
C PHE A 117 8.44 30.28 6.69
N THR A 118 8.00 30.46 5.44
CA THR A 118 7.33 31.71 5.00
C THR A 118 5.83 31.70 5.23
N LYS A 119 5.22 30.53 5.40
CA LYS A 119 3.76 30.35 5.54
C LYS A 119 3.24 30.78 6.91
N TRP A 120 4.06 30.64 7.97
CA TRP A 120 3.65 30.82 9.36
C TRP A 120 4.42 31.97 10.03
N THR A 121 3.74 32.75 10.89
CA THR A 121 4.42 33.71 11.74
C THR A 121 5.17 32.98 12.86
N LYS A 122 6.15 33.66 13.47
CA LYS A 122 6.86 33.11 14.63
C LYS A 122 5.92 32.85 15.81
N ASP A 123 4.90 33.67 15.96
CA ASP A 123 3.93 33.54 17.06
C ASP A 123 3.03 32.31 16.84
N ASP A 124 2.58 32.05 15.60
CA ASP A 124 1.83 30.83 15.26
C ASP A 124 2.67 29.57 15.57
N ILE A 125 3.97 29.58 15.17
CA ILE A 125 4.86 28.44 15.43
C ILE A 125 5.07 28.24 16.93
N ASN A 126 5.22 29.30 17.70
CA ASN A 126 5.38 29.23 19.16
C ASN A 126 4.09 28.74 19.86
N GLU A 127 2.92 29.05 19.31
CA GLU A 127 1.66 28.54 19.82
C GLU A 127 1.54 27.03 19.55
N ILE A 128 1.82 26.61 18.32
CA ILE A 128 1.81 25.21 17.91
C ILE A 128 2.81 24.37 18.71
N GLU A 129 4.00 24.89 18.98
CA GLU A 129 5.05 24.23 19.76
C GLU A 129 4.56 23.75 21.14
N LYS A 130 3.70 24.53 21.82
CA LYS A 130 3.17 24.19 23.15
C LYS A 130 2.38 22.87 23.17
N SER A 131 1.87 22.45 22.03
CA SER A 131 1.08 21.24 21.86
C SER A 131 1.91 20.01 21.45
N ILE A 132 3.21 20.18 21.20
CA ILE A 132 4.07 19.05 20.83
C ILE A 132 4.37 18.21 22.07
N ASP A 133 3.94 16.95 22.02
CA ASP A 133 4.26 15.95 23.04
C ASP A 133 5.38 15.02 22.55
N HIS A 134 6.61 15.33 22.92
CA HIS A 134 7.78 14.52 22.54
C HIS A 134 7.77 13.13 23.15
N ASP A 135 7.01 12.88 24.23
CA ASP A 135 6.93 11.56 24.86
C ASP A 135 6.08 10.57 24.07
N ARG A 136 5.32 11.06 23.07
CA ARG A 136 4.67 10.18 22.06
C ARG A 136 5.69 9.36 21.24
N ASP A 137 6.95 9.73 21.21
CA ASP A 137 8.01 8.90 20.65
C ASP A 137 8.16 7.55 21.40
N TYR A 138 7.67 7.44 22.64
CA TYR A 138 7.67 6.18 23.41
C TYR A 138 6.51 5.24 23.06
N LEU A 139 5.58 5.66 22.20
CA LEU A 139 4.56 4.77 21.63
C LEU A 139 5.13 3.79 20.60
N PHE A 140 6.29 4.10 20.01
CA PHE A 140 6.92 3.22 19.05
C PHE A 140 7.48 1.96 19.69
N THR A 141 7.33 0.84 19.00
CA THR A 141 8.17 -0.35 19.23
C THR A 141 9.56 -0.13 18.63
N TYR A 142 10.54 -0.96 19.01
CA TYR A 142 11.87 -0.88 18.41
C TYR A 142 11.84 -1.00 16.88
N ALA A 143 11.08 -1.98 16.35
CA ALA A 143 10.94 -2.15 14.91
C ALA A 143 10.27 -0.91 14.24
N GLY A 144 9.26 -0.33 14.92
CA GLY A 144 8.57 0.88 14.46
C GLY A 144 9.50 2.09 14.38
N LEU A 145 10.23 2.36 15.46
CA LEU A 145 11.16 3.49 15.52
C LEU A 145 12.34 3.33 14.55
N GLN A 146 12.90 2.11 14.45
CA GLN A 146 13.97 1.82 13.49
C GLN A 146 13.49 2.01 12.05
N GLN A 147 12.26 1.58 11.73
CA GLN A 147 11.64 1.80 10.43
C GLN A 147 11.40 3.30 10.16
N MET A 148 10.98 4.07 11.17
CA MET A 148 10.82 5.53 11.09
C MET A 148 12.15 6.20 10.75
N ILE A 149 13.22 5.85 11.45
CA ILE A 149 14.58 6.35 11.23
C ILE A 149 15.10 5.99 9.84
N ASP A 150 14.94 4.74 9.40
CA ASP A 150 15.55 4.25 8.18
C ASP A 150 14.86 4.75 6.92
N LYS A 151 13.54 5.01 6.97
CA LYS A 151 12.75 5.30 5.76
C LYS A 151 12.12 6.70 5.73
N TYR A 152 11.74 7.27 6.88
CA TYR A 152 10.81 8.38 6.92
C TYR A 152 11.40 9.69 7.47
N LEU A 153 12.27 9.63 8.47
CA LEU A 153 12.97 10.82 8.94
C LEU A 153 13.89 11.36 7.85
N VAL A 154 13.89 12.66 7.71
CA VAL A 154 14.76 13.33 6.73
C VAL A 154 16.21 13.13 7.14
N ARG A 155 17.00 12.61 6.20
CA ARG A 155 18.43 12.35 6.42
C ARG A 155 19.27 12.56 5.17
N ASN A 156 20.52 12.91 5.35
CA ASN A 156 21.54 12.87 4.31
C ASN A 156 22.01 11.41 4.16
N ARG A 157 21.74 10.80 3.00
CA ARG A 157 22.05 9.38 2.78
C ARG A 157 23.53 9.10 2.56
N SER A 158 24.30 10.11 2.15
CA SER A 158 25.75 9.95 1.95
C SER A 158 26.51 9.97 3.28
N THR A 159 26.07 10.83 4.23
CA THR A 159 26.71 10.99 5.55
C THR A 159 26.03 10.18 6.64
N GLY A 160 24.77 9.78 6.43
CA GLY A 160 23.93 9.15 7.44
C GLY A 160 23.29 10.13 8.44
N LYS A 161 23.60 11.44 8.36
CA LYS A 161 23.07 12.46 9.29
C LYS A 161 21.55 12.53 9.21
N ILE A 162 20.86 12.40 10.35
CA ILE A 162 19.42 12.62 10.53
C ILE A 162 19.20 14.07 10.97
N TYR A 163 18.05 14.65 10.63
CA TYR A 163 17.77 16.06 10.86
C TYR A 163 16.57 16.32 11.77
N GLU A 164 15.80 15.31 12.14
CA GLU A 164 14.55 15.47 12.87
C GLU A 164 14.19 14.25 13.73
N THR A 165 13.33 14.46 14.72
CA THR A 165 12.67 13.39 15.50
C THR A 165 11.29 13.08 14.92
N PRO A 166 10.63 11.96 15.32
CA PRO A 166 9.29 11.65 14.84
C PRO A 166 8.26 12.74 15.09
N GLN A 167 8.26 13.39 16.28
CA GLN A 167 7.30 14.46 16.58
C GLN A 167 7.51 15.68 15.71
N PHE A 168 8.76 16.09 15.48
CA PHE A 168 9.04 17.16 14.53
C PHE A 168 8.66 16.80 13.09
N ALA A 169 8.80 15.54 12.69
CA ALA A 169 8.32 15.08 11.37
C ALA A 169 6.80 15.22 11.25
N TYR A 170 6.03 14.76 12.23
CA TYR A 170 4.56 14.84 12.21
C TYR A 170 4.05 16.27 12.20
N ILE A 171 4.58 17.14 13.07
CA ILE A 171 4.13 18.54 13.14
C ILE A 171 4.50 19.30 11.87
N CYS A 172 5.69 19.08 11.30
CA CYS A 172 6.11 19.73 10.05
C CYS A 172 5.31 19.24 8.83
N ILE A 173 4.83 17.98 8.83
CA ILE A 173 3.87 17.51 7.83
C ILE A 173 2.56 18.29 7.96
N ALA A 174 2.02 18.43 9.17
CA ALA A 174 0.79 19.18 9.40
C ALA A 174 0.93 20.65 9.00
N LEU A 175 2.01 21.31 9.41
CA LEU A 175 2.33 22.70 9.04
C LEU A 175 2.43 22.91 7.51
N SER A 176 2.94 21.90 6.79
CA SER A 176 3.05 21.97 5.32
C SER A 176 1.68 21.95 4.63
N LEU A 177 0.73 21.18 5.17
CA LEU A 177 -0.52 20.86 4.49
C LEU A 177 -1.71 21.73 4.92
N PHE A 178 -1.76 22.22 6.17
CA PHE A 178 -2.89 22.97 6.70
C PHE A 178 -2.58 24.48 6.81
N ASN A 179 -3.63 25.31 6.92
CA ASN A 179 -3.51 26.76 6.83
C ASN A 179 -3.91 27.50 8.10
N THR A 180 -4.45 26.82 9.11
CA THR A 180 -4.80 27.41 10.41
C THR A 180 -4.13 26.62 11.54
N VAL A 181 -3.85 27.29 12.66
CA VAL A 181 -3.25 26.66 13.86
C VAL A 181 -4.12 25.50 14.33
N GLU A 182 -5.44 25.68 14.37
CA GLU A 182 -6.41 24.67 14.80
C GLU A 182 -6.30 23.39 13.94
N GLU A 183 -6.33 23.52 12.60
CA GLU A 183 -6.23 22.38 11.70
C GLU A 183 -4.87 21.66 11.83
N VAL A 184 -3.78 22.40 12.05
CA VAL A 184 -2.44 21.82 12.29
C VAL A 184 -2.43 21.00 13.57
N LEU A 185 -3.02 21.51 14.65
CA LEU A 185 -3.07 20.81 15.93
C LEU A 185 -3.95 19.56 15.86
N GLU A 186 -5.13 19.63 15.23
CA GLU A 186 -5.98 18.46 14.99
C GLU A 186 -5.25 17.38 14.17
N ALA A 187 -4.58 17.77 13.09
CA ALA A 187 -3.84 16.83 12.26
C ALA A 187 -2.66 16.21 13.01
N TYR A 188 -1.88 16.99 13.74
CA TYR A 188 -0.79 16.51 14.57
C TYR A 188 -1.26 15.49 15.59
N GLU A 189 -2.39 15.76 16.27
CA GLU A 189 -2.97 14.83 17.23
C GLU A 189 -3.20 13.45 16.59
N TYR A 190 -3.84 13.40 15.43
CA TYR A 190 -4.21 12.15 14.78
C TYR A 190 -3.03 11.44 14.10
N PHE A 191 -2.01 12.19 13.65
CA PHE A 191 -0.78 11.60 13.09
C PHE A 191 0.11 11.02 14.18
N SER A 192 0.36 11.79 15.25
CA SER A 192 1.31 11.44 16.31
C SER A 192 0.78 10.39 17.29
N THR A 193 -0.56 10.26 17.40
CA THR A 193 -1.24 9.18 18.16
C THR A 193 -1.53 7.94 17.30
N HIS A 194 -1.02 7.91 16.07
CA HIS A 194 -1.15 6.80 15.13
C HIS A 194 -2.58 6.43 14.74
N LYS A 195 -3.54 7.35 14.82
CA LYS A 195 -4.93 7.15 14.37
C LYS A 195 -5.06 7.15 12.85
N ILE A 196 -4.22 7.95 12.16
CA ILE A 196 -4.12 8.02 10.70
C ILE A 196 -2.77 7.49 10.26
N ASN A 197 -2.77 6.60 9.27
CA ASN A 197 -1.57 6.03 8.67
C ASN A 197 -1.23 6.78 7.37
N LEU A 198 -0.12 7.51 7.38
CA LEU A 198 0.39 8.23 6.22
C LEU A 198 1.32 7.32 5.39
N PRO A 199 1.15 7.25 4.06
CA PRO A 199 1.98 6.39 3.22
C PRO A 199 3.41 6.93 3.06
N THR A 200 4.29 6.04 2.62
CA THR A 200 5.73 6.32 2.47
C THR A 200 6.06 7.63 1.74
N PRO A 201 5.45 7.99 0.59
CA PRO A 201 5.78 9.24 -0.09
C PRO A 201 5.45 10.49 0.73
N ILE A 202 4.34 10.49 1.46
CA ILE A 202 3.91 11.60 2.32
C ILE A 202 4.86 11.72 3.51
N MET A 203 5.07 10.62 4.25
CA MET A 203 5.93 10.61 5.43
C MET A 203 7.38 11.00 5.13
N ALA A 204 7.92 10.59 4.00
CA ALA A 204 9.31 10.86 3.64
C ALA A 204 9.50 12.19 2.87
N GLY A 205 8.45 12.75 2.27
CA GLY A 205 8.56 13.84 1.30
C GLY A 205 7.93 15.16 1.71
N VAL A 206 6.74 15.17 2.31
CA VAL A 206 6.08 16.39 2.76
C VAL A 206 6.97 17.10 3.78
N ARG A 207 7.17 18.39 3.67
CA ARG A 207 8.14 19.24 4.33
C ARG A 207 9.51 19.35 3.63
N THR A 208 9.78 18.56 2.59
CA THR A 208 11.03 18.61 1.82
C THR A 208 10.81 19.22 0.43
N LYS A 209 11.89 19.45 -0.31
CA LYS A 209 11.82 19.93 -1.71
C LYS A 209 11.26 18.90 -2.71
N ILE A 210 11.10 17.64 -2.31
CA ILE A 210 10.59 16.55 -3.18
C ILE A 210 9.08 16.51 -3.05
N LYS A 211 8.37 17.07 -4.02
CA LYS A 211 6.92 17.24 -4.00
C LYS A 211 6.19 16.27 -4.94
N GLN A 212 6.49 15.00 -4.88
CA GLN A 212 5.69 13.95 -5.54
C GLN A 212 5.27 12.91 -4.50
N PHE A 213 3.97 12.83 -4.20
CA PHE A 213 3.45 12.06 -3.07
C PHE A 213 2.52 10.90 -3.48
N ALA A 214 2.20 10.79 -4.77
CA ALA A 214 1.41 9.67 -5.26
C ALA A 214 2.24 8.39 -5.23
N SER A 215 1.70 7.33 -4.60
CA SER A 215 2.31 6.00 -4.60
C SER A 215 1.85 5.13 -5.77
N CYS A 216 0.70 5.46 -6.38
CA CYS A 216 0.04 4.64 -7.41
C CYS A 216 -0.21 5.46 -8.67
N VAL A 217 0.32 4.96 -9.80
CA VAL A 217 0.25 5.60 -11.11
C VAL A 217 -0.19 4.57 -12.15
N LEU A 218 -1.21 4.89 -12.94
CA LEU A 218 -1.81 4.03 -13.96
C LEU A 218 -1.55 4.62 -15.34
N VAL A 219 -0.84 3.89 -16.18
CA VAL A 219 -0.46 4.29 -17.54
C VAL A 219 -1.09 3.35 -18.55
N ASP A 220 -1.97 3.88 -19.39
CA ASP A 220 -2.60 3.16 -20.51
C ASP A 220 -1.78 3.36 -21.78
N VAL A 221 -1.56 2.30 -22.56
CA VAL A 221 -0.71 2.32 -23.75
C VAL A 221 -1.54 1.97 -24.97
N GLU A 222 -1.53 2.85 -25.97
CA GLU A 222 -2.19 2.61 -27.27
C GLU A 222 -1.25 1.84 -28.21
N ASP A 223 -1.82 1.20 -29.22
CA ASP A 223 -1.11 0.45 -30.26
C ASP A 223 -0.45 1.40 -31.30
N ASP A 224 0.42 2.26 -30.81
CA ASP A 224 1.15 3.29 -31.57
C ASP A 224 2.52 3.55 -30.92
N LEU A 225 3.57 3.68 -31.73
CA LEU A 225 4.93 3.91 -31.25
C LEU A 225 5.07 5.20 -30.43
N ASN A 226 4.35 6.27 -30.80
CA ASN A 226 4.41 7.51 -30.01
C ASN A 226 3.83 7.29 -28.62
N SER A 227 2.71 6.60 -28.51
CA SER A 227 2.08 6.26 -27.22
C SER A 227 2.98 5.32 -26.39
N ILE A 228 3.54 4.27 -27.02
CA ILE A 228 4.43 3.32 -26.33
C ILE A 228 5.63 4.04 -25.72
N PHE A 229 6.38 4.83 -26.52
CA PHE A 229 7.60 5.50 -26.02
C PHE A 229 7.31 6.68 -25.09
N SER A 230 6.20 7.39 -25.28
CA SER A 230 5.73 8.40 -24.31
C SER A 230 5.38 7.77 -22.97
N SER A 231 4.76 6.60 -22.99
CA SER A 231 4.47 5.82 -21.78
C SER A 231 5.75 5.32 -21.10
N VAL A 232 6.76 4.85 -21.84
CA VAL A 232 8.09 4.50 -21.30
C VAL A 232 8.70 5.70 -20.58
N HIS A 233 8.66 6.89 -21.20
CA HIS A 233 9.18 8.13 -20.59
C HIS A 233 8.41 8.49 -19.30
N ALA A 234 7.07 8.44 -19.32
CA ALA A 234 6.24 8.69 -18.15
C ALA A 234 6.53 7.71 -17.00
N VAL A 235 6.61 6.40 -17.30
CA VAL A 235 6.98 5.35 -16.35
C VAL A 235 8.33 5.65 -15.71
N GLY A 236 9.34 6.05 -16.49
CA GLY A 236 10.66 6.42 -15.97
C GLY A 236 10.58 7.61 -15.00
N LYS A 237 9.86 8.67 -15.37
CA LYS A 237 9.70 9.88 -14.52
C LYS A 237 9.03 9.57 -13.17
N TYR A 238 7.96 8.77 -13.18
CA TYR A 238 7.23 8.42 -11.95
C TYR A 238 8.00 7.39 -11.08
N THR A 239 8.62 6.39 -11.69
CA THR A 239 9.44 5.41 -10.96
C THR A 239 10.62 6.09 -10.25
N ALA A 240 11.30 7.04 -10.92
CA ALA A 240 12.37 7.84 -10.32
C ALA A 240 11.90 8.63 -9.09
N ARG A 241 10.60 8.91 -8.98
CA ARG A 241 9.96 9.62 -7.85
C ARG A 241 9.16 8.70 -6.92
N ARG A 242 9.51 7.42 -6.85
CA ARG A 242 9.00 6.43 -5.87
C ARG A 242 7.57 5.93 -6.10
N ALA A 243 6.99 6.15 -7.27
CA ALA A 243 5.68 5.60 -7.60
C ALA A 243 5.75 4.13 -8.02
N GLY A 244 4.72 3.36 -7.68
CA GLY A 244 4.45 2.03 -8.24
C GLY A 244 3.55 2.16 -9.47
N ILE A 245 3.80 1.38 -10.51
CA ILE A 245 3.17 1.54 -11.81
C ILE A 245 2.16 0.41 -12.09
N GLY A 246 0.94 0.77 -12.48
CA GLY A 246 0.04 -0.07 -13.25
C GLY A 246 0.22 0.26 -14.72
N LEU A 247 0.42 -0.73 -15.56
CA LEU A 247 0.68 -0.57 -16.99
C LEU A 247 -0.31 -1.41 -17.79
N ASN A 248 -1.12 -0.79 -18.62
CA ASN A 248 -2.04 -1.51 -19.48
C ASN A 248 -1.49 -1.56 -20.92
N VAL A 249 -1.25 -2.77 -21.41
CA VAL A 249 -0.73 -3.02 -22.77
C VAL A 249 -1.67 -3.88 -23.61
N GLY A 250 -2.87 -4.14 -23.11
CA GLY A 250 -3.84 -5.03 -23.74
C GLY A 250 -4.39 -4.56 -25.07
N ARG A 251 -4.11 -3.31 -25.48
CA ARG A 251 -4.47 -2.75 -26.81
C ARG A 251 -3.44 -3.07 -27.89
N ILE A 252 -2.19 -3.34 -27.49
CA ILE A 252 -1.08 -3.53 -28.44
C ILE A 252 -1.28 -4.83 -29.23
N ARG A 253 -1.10 -4.75 -30.53
CA ARG A 253 -1.19 -5.91 -31.44
C ARG A 253 -0.15 -6.98 -31.12
N PRO A 254 -0.48 -8.26 -31.31
CA PRO A 254 0.42 -9.36 -31.02
C PRO A 254 1.52 -9.56 -32.06
N ILE A 255 2.43 -10.51 -31.75
CA ILE A 255 3.45 -10.99 -32.71
C ILE A 255 2.80 -11.46 -34.02
N ASN A 256 3.48 -11.23 -35.14
CA ASN A 256 3.06 -11.56 -36.50
C ASN A 256 1.86 -10.73 -37.03
N SER A 257 1.39 -9.71 -36.33
CA SER A 257 0.42 -8.77 -36.88
C SER A 257 1.03 -7.98 -38.04
N SER A 258 0.22 -7.75 -39.08
CA SER A 258 0.64 -6.98 -40.28
C SER A 258 0.82 -5.49 -39.93
N ILE A 259 1.92 -4.90 -40.41
CA ILE A 259 2.18 -3.47 -40.31
C ILE A 259 2.37 -2.93 -41.75
N ARG A 260 1.90 -1.70 -42.02
CA ARG A 260 2.02 -1.02 -43.33
C ARG A 260 1.54 -1.88 -44.51
N GLY A 261 0.36 -2.51 -44.37
CA GLY A 261 -0.20 -3.33 -45.42
C GLY A 261 0.53 -4.64 -45.70
N GLY A 262 1.33 -5.12 -44.76
CA GLY A 262 2.08 -6.38 -44.86
C GLY A 262 3.58 -6.21 -45.24
N GLU A 263 4.05 -4.96 -45.34
CA GLU A 263 5.49 -4.70 -45.55
C GLU A 263 6.35 -5.21 -44.39
N VAL A 264 5.83 -5.09 -43.16
CA VAL A 264 6.54 -5.50 -41.93
C VAL A 264 5.58 -6.30 -41.05
N ILE A 265 6.15 -7.18 -40.23
CA ILE A 265 5.43 -7.95 -39.21
C ILE A 265 5.81 -7.44 -37.81
N HIS A 266 4.81 -7.32 -36.93
CA HIS A 266 4.99 -6.89 -35.55
C HIS A 266 5.74 -7.94 -34.72
N THR A 267 6.60 -7.48 -33.82
CA THR A 267 7.46 -8.35 -32.99
C THR A 267 6.78 -8.86 -31.73
N GLY A 268 5.54 -8.44 -31.45
CA GLY A 268 4.76 -8.83 -30.29
C GLY A 268 4.97 -7.95 -29.06
N LEU A 269 4.34 -8.32 -27.96
CA LEU A 269 4.37 -7.59 -26.70
C LEU A 269 5.70 -7.74 -25.94
N ILE A 270 6.33 -8.91 -25.99
CA ILE A 270 7.49 -9.23 -25.15
C ILE A 270 8.66 -8.24 -25.31
N PRO A 271 9.06 -7.81 -26.52
CA PRO A 271 10.11 -6.80 -26.69
C PRO A 271 9.81 -5.47 -25.98
N TYR A 272 8.56 -4.99 -26.06
CA TYR A 272 8.13 -3.76 -25.38
C TYR A 272 8.11 -3.93 -23.87
N LEU A 273 7.65 -5.08 -23.36
CA LEU A 273 7.68 -5.38 -21.91
C LEU A 273 9.12 -5.37 -21.36
N LYS A 274 10.12 -5.81 -22.14
CA LYS A 274 11.54 -5.70 -21.76
C LYS A 274 12.00 -4.23 -21.65
N ILE A 275 11.52 -3.35 -22.53
CA ILE A 275 11.83 -1.91 -22.45
C ILE A 275 11.22 -1.33 -21.16
N PHE A 276 9.97 -1.65 -20.84
CA PHE A 276 9.34 -1.22 -19.61
C PHE A 276 10.05 -1.77 -18.36
N GLU A 277 10.41 -3.07 -18.35
CA GLU A 277 11.18 -3.68 -17.27
C GLU A 277 12.51 -2.97 -17.04
N SER A 278 13.26 -2.73 -18.11
CA SER A 278 14.55 -2.04 -18.05
C SER A 278 14.41 -0.60 -17.57
N THR A 279 13.37 0.10 -18.02
CA THR A 279 13.07 1.47 -17.60
C THR A 279 12.76 1.53 -16.10
N VAL A 280 11.85 0.69 -15.62
CA VAL A 280 11.49 0.60 -14.19
C VAL A 280 12.71 0.32 -13.33
N LYS A 281 13.63 -0.52 -13.80
CA LYS A 281 14.84 -0.84 -13.06
C LYS A 281 15.91 0.22 -13.12
N ALA A 282 16.14 0.80 -14.29
CA ALA A 282 17.17 1.83 -14.48
C ALA A 282 16.83 3.12 -13.71
N THR A 283 15.55 3.47 -13.60
CA THR A 283 15.09 4.71 -12.95
C THR A 283 14.74 4.55 -11.48
N SER A 284 14.79 3.32 -10.92
CA SER A 284 14.50 3.11 -9.51
C SER A 284 15.53 3.79 -8.61
N GLN A 285 15.05 4.44 -7.54
CA GLN A 285 15.92 5.08 -6.55
C GLN A 285 16.38 4.06 -5.50
N ASN A 286 17.64 3.63 -5.59
CA ASN A 286 18.24 2.74 -4.60
C ASN A 286 18.16 3.34 -3.19
N GLY A 287 17.57 2.58 -2.26
CA GLY A 287 17.60 2.85 -0.82
C GLY A 287 16.30 3.30 -0.16
N ILE A 288 15.25 3.75 -0.89
CA ILE A 288 13.94 4.06 -0.27
C ILE A 288 12.87 3.09 -0.76
N ARG A 289 12.69 2.97 -2.08
CA ARG A 289 11.74 2.08 -2.72
C ARG A 289 12.30 1.60 -4.06
N GLY A 290 12.32 0.30 -4.30
CA GLY A 290 12.65 -0.27 -5.61
C GLY A 290 11.53 0.03 -6.61
N GLY A 291 11.87 0.18 -7.91
CA GLY A 291 10.89 0.30 -8.97
C GLY A 291 10.14 -1.03 -9.19
N SER A 292 8.81 -0.95 -9.34
CA SER A 292 7.95 -2.11 -9.64
C SER A 292 6.77 -1.70 -10.50
N ALA A 293 6.33 -2.59 -11.38
CA ALA A 293 5.15 -2.38 -12.21
C ALA A 293 4.36 -3.68 -12.39
N THR A 294 3.03 -3.54 -12.50
CA THR A 294 2.11 -4.62 -12.88
C THR A 294 1.53 -4.35 -14.26
N VAL A 295 1.63 -5.33 -15.13
CA VAL A 295 1.15 -5.30 -16.52
C VAL A 295 -0.23 -5.92 -16.59
N HIS A 296 -1.19 -5.20 -17.19
CA HIS A 296 -2.57 -5.65 -17.40
C HIS A 296 -2.80 -6.07 -18.84
N VAL A 297 -3.38 -7.27 -19.05
CA VAL A 297 -3.70 -7.84 -20.38
C VAL A 297 -5.02 -8.60 -20.31
N PRO A 298 -5.91 -8.50 -21.30
CA PRO A 298 -7.17 -9.26 -21.30
C PRO A 298 -6.95 -10.74 -21.59
N PHE A 299 -7.79 -11.60 -21.00
CA PHE A 299 -7.73 -13.06 -21.16
C PHE A 299 -7.81 -13.52 -22.63
N TRP A 300 -8.41 -12.71 -23.49
CA TRP A 300 -8.62 -13.01 -24.90
C TRP A 300 -7.53 -12.48 -25.83
N HIS A 301 -6.46 -11.87 -25.28
CA HIS A 301 -5.32 -11.41 -26.08
C HIS A 301 -4.59 -12.60 -26.71
N TYR A 302 -4.17 -12.47 -27.97
CA TYR A 302 -3.55 -13.57 -28.74
C TYR A 302 -2.30 -14.17 -28.06
N GLU A 303 -1.48 -13.35 -27.38
CA GLU A 303 -0.26 -13.75 -26.70
C GLU A 303 -0.46 -14.10 -25.21
N ILE A 304 -1.69 -14.25 -24.71
CA ILE A 304 -1.94 -14.43 -23.26
C ILE A 304 -1.24 -15.66 -22.68
N GLU A 305 -1.15 -16.77 -23.43
CA GLU A 305 -0.49 -18.00 -22.97
C GLU A 305 0.99 -17.76 -22.69
N ASP A 306 1.68 -16.95 -23.52
CA ASP A 306 3.08 -16.61 -23.34
C ASP A 306 3.25 -15.60 -22.20
N ILE A 307 2.38 -14.58 -22.13
CA ILE A 307 2.46 -13.49 -21.15
C ILE A 307 2.34 -14.02 -19.71
N VAL A 308 1.42 -14.93 -19.43
CA VAL A 308 1.26 -15.46 -18.06
C VAL A 308 2.46 -16.27 -17.58
N THR A 309 3.31 -16.75 -18.49
CA THR A 309 4.52 -17.52 -18.15
C THR A 309 5.79 -16.66 -18.03
N LEU A 310 5.74 -15.36 -18.34
CA LEU A 310 6.93 -14.50 -18.41
C LEU A 310 7.69 -14.37 -17.10
N LYS A 311 7.01 -14.60 -15.97
CA LYS A 311 7.57 -14.43 -14.61
C LYS A 311 8.25 -15.69 -14.07
N ASN A 312 7.99 -16.87 -14.61
CA ASN A 312 8.50 -18.12 -14.07
C ASN A 312 10.03 -18.28 -14.28
N ASN A 313 10.62 -19.25 -13.59
CA ASN A 313 12.06 -19.52 -13.65
C ASN A 313 12.46 -20.48 -14.78
N ALA A 314 11.52 -20.98 -15.57
CA ALA A 314 11.79 -21.86 -16.69
C ALA A 314 12.26 -21.08 -17.94
N GLY A 315 13.12 -21.67 -18.76
CA GLY A 315 13.61 -21.08 -20.01
C GLY A 315 14.74 -20.06 -19.82
N THR A 316 15.11 -19.42 -20.94
CA THR A 316 16.19 -18.42 -21.01
C THR A 316 15.69 -17.01 -20.70
N ASP A 317 16.60 -16.11 -20.32
CA ASP A 317 16.27 -14.70 -20.06
C ASP A 317 15.71 -13.98 -21.29
N ASP A 318 16.04 -14.46 -22.50
CA ASP A 318 15.53 -13.88 -23.75
C ASP A 318 14.00 -14.02 -23.90
N ASN A 319 13.41 -15.03 -23.28
CA ASN A 319 11.98 -15.33 -23.35
C ASN A 319 11.23 -15.00 -22.04
N ARG A 320 11.85 -14.23 -21.13
CA ARG A 320 11.27 -13.92 -19.83
C ARG A 320 11.37 -12.42 -19.52
N VAL A 321 10.37 -11.95 -18.75
CA VAL A 321 10.31 -10.59 -18.19
C VAL A 321 9.90 -10.75 -16.73
N ARG A 322 10.87 -11.11 -15.87
CA ARG A 322 10.63 -11.61 -14.51
C ARG A 322 10.39 -10.53 -13.47
N LYS A 323 10.80 -9.29 -13.77
CA LYS A 323 10.75 -8.19 -12.77
C LYS A 323 9.50 -7.35 -12.84
N LEU A 324 8.65 -7.59 -13.83
CA LEU A 324 7.28 -7.09 -13.85
C LEU A 324 6.35 -8.11 -13.19
N ASP A 325 5.25 -7.64 -12.62
CA ASP A 325 4.12 -8.46 -12.20
C ASP A 325 3.05 -8.42 -13.30
N TYR A 326 2.13 -9.37 -13.32
CA TYR A 326 1.12 -9.48 -14.38
C TYR A 326 -0.27 -9.60 -13.80
N SER A 327 -1.26 -9.00 -14.45
CA SER A 327 -2.67 -9.10 -14.09
C SER A 327 -3.50 -9.43 -15.33
N VAL A 328 -4.30 -10.48 -15.24
CA VAL A 328 -5.19 -10.90 -16.33
C VAL A 328 -6.59 -10.38 -16.06
N GLN A 329 -7.17 -9.69 -17.06
CA GLN A 329 -8.53 -9.16 -17.00
C GLN A 329 -9.50 -10.26 -17.45
N PHE A 330 -10.36 -10.71 -16.53
CA PHE A 330 -11.42 -11.69 -16.74
C PHE A 330 -12.79 -11.03 -16.66
N ASN A 331 -13.80 -11.66 -17.26
CA ASN A 331 -15.19 -11.22 -17.21
C ASN A 331 -16.16 -12.42 -17.18
N LYS A 332 -17.45 -12.14 -17.16
CA LYS A 332 -18.53 -13.14 -17.11
C LYS A 332 -18.42 -14.21 -18.19
N LEU A 333 -18.10 -13.82 -19.43
CA LEU A 333 -18.00 -14.78 -20.54
C LEU A 333 -16.89 -15.81 -20.30
N PHE A 334 -15.75 -15.42 -19.79
CA PHE A 334 -14.67 -16.34 -19.45
C PHE A 334 -15.14 -17.35 -18.40
N TYR A 335 -15.76 -16.89 -17.31
CA TYR A 335 -16.24 -17.78 -16.25
C TYR A 335 -17.37 -18.71 -16.72
N GLU A 336 -18.28 -18.25 -17.55
CA GLU A 336 -19.32 -19.08 -18.16
C GLU A 336 -18.71 -20.24 -18.97
N ARG A 337 -17.74 -19.94 -19.83
CA ARG A 337 -17.06 -20.95 -20.66
C ARG A 337 -16.15 -21.87 -19.85
N LEU A 338 -15.49 -21.35 -18.81
CA LEU A 338 -14.70 -22.13 -17.88
C LEU A 338 -15.55 -23.21 -17.16
N ILE A 339 -16.72 -22.81 -16.64
CA ILE A 339 -17.63 -23.70 -15.93
C ILE A 339 -18.19 -24.78 -16.89
N LYS A 340 -18.58 -24.37 -18.09
CA LYS A 340 -19.13 -25.25 -19.12
C LYS A 340 -18.08 -26.11 -19.84
N ASN A 341 -16.79 -25.86 -19.60
CA ASN A 341 -15.67 -26.50 -20.30
C ASN A 341 -15.69 -26.25 -21.82
N GLU A 342 -16.00 -25.02 -22.20
CA GLU A 342 -16.06 -24.58 -23.59
C GLU A 342 -14.71 -23.96 -24.01
N ASP A 343 -14.51 -23.83 -25.33
CA ASP A 343 -13.38 -23.14 -25.89
C ASP A 343 -13.56 -21.61 -25.80
N ILE A 344 -12.45 -20.90 -25.68
CA ILE A 344 -12.34 -19.46 -25.88
C ILE A 344 -11.47 -19.18 -27.10
N THR A 345 -11.71 -18.04 -27.73
CA THR A 345 -10.92 -17.57 -28.87
C THR A 345 -10.06 -16.40 -28.44
N LEU A 346 -8.78 -16.49 -28.72
CA LEU A 346 -7.80 -15.44 -28.50
C LEU A 346 -7.67 -14.63 -29.81
N PHE A 347 -7.58 -13.30 -29.69
CA PHE A 347 -7.60 -12.40 -30.83
C PHE A 347 -6.45 -11.40 -30.82
N SER A 348 -6.13 -10.84 -32.00
CA SER A 348 -5.45 -9.56 -32.11
C SER A 348 -6.44 -8.42 -31.79
N PRO A 349 -6.12 -7.52 -30.85
CA PRO A 349 -6.97 -6.37 -30.54
C PRO A 349 -7.22 -5.47 -31.77
N GLU A 350 -6.25 -5.34 -32.67
CA GLU A 350 -6.33 -4.55 -33.88
C GLU A 350 -7.44 -5.04 -34.83
N GLU A 351 -7.61 -6.36 -34.97
CA GLU A 351 -8.60 -6.94 -35.90
C GLU A 351 -10.01 -7.01 -35.28
N THR A 352 -10.17 -6.66 -34.02
CA THR A 352 -11.43 -6.78 -33.27
C THR A 352 -11.90 -5.42 -32.75
N GLY A 353 -12.13 -4.46 -33.67
CA GLY A 353 -12.53 -3.11 -33.31
C GLY A 353 -13.74 -3.06 -32.38
N GLY A 354 -13.64 -2.29 -31.31
CA GLY A 354 -14.66 -2.14 -30.28
C GLY A 354 -14.71 -3.26 -29.22
N LEU A 355 -14.02 -4.41 -29.42
CA LEU A 355 -14.04 -5.49 -28.45
C LEU A 355 -13.36 -5.07 -27.13
N TYR A 356 -12.22 -4.41 -27.21
CA TYR A 356 -11.51 -3.92 -26.05
C TYR A 356 -12.36 -2.91 -25.24
N SER A 357 -12.92 -1.92 -25.92
CA SER A 357 -13.76 -0.90 -25.28
C SER A 357 -15.07 -1.44 -24.72
N SER A 358 -15.56 -2.59 -25.21
CA SER A 358 -16.79 -3.21 -24.71
C SER A 358 -16.60 -4.04 -23.43
N MET A 359 -15.37 -4.21 -22.93
CA MET A 359 -15.12 -5.01 -21.70
C MET A 359 -15.79 -4.45 -20.42
N ASN A 360 -16.24 -3.22 -20.45
CA ASN A 360 -17.02 -2.60 -19.38
C ASN A 360 -18.50 -3.03 -19.35
N ASN A 361 -18.98 -3.70 -20.38
CA ASN A 361 -20.37 -4.16 -20.50
C ASN A 361 -20.40 -5.61 -20.97
N ASN A 362 -20.89 -6.51 -20.13
CA ASN A 362 -20.90 -7.95 -20.41
C ASN A 362 -21.71 -8.34 -21.64
N GLU A 363 -22.86 -7.71 -21.89
CA GLU A 363 -23.74 -8.07 -23.01
C GLU A 363 -23.13 -7.60 -24.34
N ASP A 364 -22.62 -6.37 -24.41
CA ASP A 364 -21.96 -5.83 -25.60
C ASP A 364 -20.68 -6.60 -25.90
N PHE A 365 -19.89 -6.90 -24.87
CA PHE A 365 -18.68 -7.71 -25.02
C PHE A 365 -18.99 -9.08 -25.59
N LYS A 366 -19.96 -9.80 -25.02
CA LYS A 366 -20.33 -11.16 -25.47
C LYS A 366 -20.80 -11.14 -26.93
N LYS A 367 -21.66 -10.17 -27.29
CA LYS A 367 -22.16 -10.01 -28.67
C LYS A 367 -21.03 -9.76 -29.66
N LEU A 368 -20.10 -8.87 -29.35
CA LEU A 368 -18.96 -8.58 -30.22
C LEU A 368 -17.97 -9.74 -30.26
N TYR A 369 -17.70 -10.36 -29.14
CA TYR A 369 -16.79 -11.50 -29.03
C TYR A 369 -17.27 -12.67 -29.90
N GLU A 370 -18.54 -13.09 -29.78
CA GLU A 370 -19.13 -14.17 -30.56
C GLU A 370 -19.22 -13.83 -32.06
N LYS A 371 -19.44 -12.55 -32.39
CA LYS A 371 -19.37 -12.05 -33.79
C LYS A 371 -17.96 -12.27 -34.35
N TYR A 372 -16.91 -11.87 -33.64
CA TYR A 372 -15.54 -12.01 -34.14
C TYR A 372 -15.08 -13.47 -34.12
N GLU A 373 -15.51 -14.25 -33.16
CA GLU A 373 -15.24 -15.69 -33.10
C GLU A 373 -15.72 -16.41 -34.36
N ASN A 374 -16.88 -16.04 -34.87
CA ASN A 374 -17.47 -16.62 -36.08
C ASN A 374 -17.09 -15.91 -37.41
N SER A 375 -16.39 -14.78 -37.30
CA SER A 375 -16.01 -13.99 -38.48
C SER A 375 -14.86 -14.65 -39.26
N ARG A 376 -15.00 -14.71 -40.59
CA ARG A 376 -13.92 -15.14 -41.51
C ARG A 376 -12.91 -14.01 -41.76
N ASN A 377 -13.25 -12.79 -41.44
CA ASN A 377 -12.43 -11.62 -41.70
C ASN A 377 -11.33 -11.42 -40.65
N VAL A 378 -11.54 -11.94 -39.41
CA VAL A 378 -10.54 -11.96 -38.35
C VAL A 378 -9.58 -13.11 -38.65
N LYS A 379 -8.37 -12.76 -39.05
CA LYS A 379 -7.33 -13.71 -39.46
C LYS A 379 -6.48 -14.17 -38.29
N MET A 380 -6.13 -13.24 -37.40
CA MET A 380 -5.32 -13.51 -36.22
C MET A 380 -6.20 -13.92 -35.04
N LYS A 381 -6.62 -15.17 -35.06
CA LYS A 381 -7.33 -15.79 -33.94
C LYS A 381 -6.89 -17.24 -33.77
N LYS A 382 -6.88 -17.69 -32.53
CA LYS A 382 -6.67 -19.11 -32.17
C LYS A 382 -7.62 -19.52 -31.04
N LYS A 383 -7.98 -20.81 -31.01
CA LYS A 383 -8.84 -21.36 -29.98
C LYS A 383 -8.02 -22.08 -28.90
N ILE A 384 -8.43 -21.93 -27.68
CA ILE A 384 -7.93 -22.68 -26.53
C ILE A 384 -9.11 -23.04 -25.61
N ASN A 385 -9.06 -24.22 -24.99
CA ASN A 385 -10.07 -24.56 -24.00
C ASN A 385 -9.92 -23.67 -22.77
N ALA A 386 -11.03 -23.11 -22.25
CA ALA A 386 -11.02 -22.19 -21.11
C ALA A 386 -10.40 -22.78 -19.84
N ARG A 387 -10.61 -24.09 -19.58
CA ARG A 387 -9.97 -24.80 -18.44
C ARG A 387 -8.47 -24.90 -18.62
N LYS A 388 -7.98 -25.14 -19.85
CA LYS A 388 -6.56 -25.22 -20.12
C LYS A 388 -5.87 -23.89 -19.87
N LEU A 389 -6.46 -22.78 -20.31
CA LEU A 389 -5.92 -21.44 -19.98
C LEU A 389 -5.95 -21.18 -18.48
N ALA A 390 -7.06 -21.53 -17.79
CA ALA A 390 -7.16 -21.39 -16.34
C ALA A 390 -6.12 -22.24 -15.59
N GLU A 391 -5.81 -23.43 -16.06
CA GLU A 391 -4.76 -24.30 -15.49
C GLU A 391 -3.38 -23.66 -15.62
N ILE A 392 -3.00 -23.19 -16.83
CA ILE A 392 -1.72 -22.52 -17.07
C ILE A 392 -1.62 -21.29 -16.15
N PHE A 393 -2.63 -20.43 -16.19
CA PHE A 393 -2.68 -19.20 -15.39
C PHE A 393 -2.57 -19.50 -13.88
N THR A 394 -3.35 -20.45 -13.38
CA THR A 394 -3.43 -20.77 -11.95
C THR A 394 -2.14 -21.41 -11.45
N LYS A 395 -1.48 -22.26 -12.27
CA LYS A 395 -0.19 -22.84 -11.97
C LYS A 395 0.85 -21.74 -11.79
N GLU A 396 0.99 -20.85 -12.77
CA GLU A 396 1.94 -19.73 -12.72
C GLU A 396 1.64 -18.79 -11.54
N ARG A 397 0.35 -18.55 -11.23
CA ARG A 397 -0.08 -17.78 -10.07
C ARG A 397 0.37 -18.44 -8.75
N LEU A 398 0.21 -19.73 -8.60
CA LEU A 398 0.62 -20.48 -7.41
C LEU A 398 2.15 -20.50 -7.25
N GLU A 399 2.88 -20.78 -8.32
CA GLU A 399 4.34 -20.91 -8.32
C GLU A 399 5.06 -19.57 -8.10
N THR A 400 4.53 -18.49 -8.66
CA THR A 400 5.18 -17.16 -8.57
C THR A 400 4.61 -16.27 -7.48
N GLY A 401 3.38 -16.53 -7.04
CA GLY A 401 2.61 -15.70 -6.10
C GLY A 401 2.14 -14.35 -6.70
N ARG A 402 2.55 -14.00 -7.92
CA ARG A 402 2.49 -12.63 -8.46
C ARG A 402 1.89 -12.52 -9.87
N ILE A 403 1.00 -13.45 -10.21
CA ILE A 403 0.10 -13.31 -11.35
C ILE A 403 -1.29 -13.00 -10.77
N TYR A 404 -1.84 -11.84 -11.10
CA TYR A 404 -3.04 -11.27 -10.48
C TYR A 404 -4.28 -11.47 -11.34
N VAL A 405 -5.43 -11.21 -10.76
CA VAL A 405 -6.74 -11.27 -11.43
C VAL A 405 -7.40 -9.91 -11.33
N MET A 406 -7.93 -9.42 -12.44
CA MET A 406 -8.86 -8.30 -12.46
C MET A 406 -10.19 -8.79 -13.04
N ASN A 407 -11.26 -8.76 -12.26
CA ASN A 407 -12.63 -8.98 -12.72
C ASN A 407 -13.15 -7.67 -13.29
N ILE A 408 -12.88 -7.45 -14.57
CA ILE A 408 -13.06 -6.15 -15.23
C ILE A 408 -14.52 -5.68 -15.23
N ASP A 409 -15.46 -6.59 -15.35
CA ASP A 409 -16.89 -6.31 -15.27
C ASP A 409 -17.33 -5.92 -13.85
N ASN A 410 -16.90 -6.64 -12.82
CA ASN A 410 -17.16 -6.23 -11.43
C ASN A 410 -16.55 -4.85 -11.14
N ALA A 411 -15.37 -4.53 -11.69
CA ALA A 411 -14.73 -3.22 -11.52
C ALA A 411 -15.57 -2.08 -12.13
N ASN A 412 -16.18 -2.30 -13.28
CA ASN A 412 -17.01 -1.32 -13.99
C ASN A 412 -18.45 -1.26 -13.45
N GLU A 413 -19.09 -2.42 -13.26
CA GLU A 413 -20.49 -2.48 -12.82
C GLU A 413 -20.65 -2.02 -11.37
N HIS A 414 -19.69 -2.37 -10.50
CA HIS A 414 -19.77 -2.17 -9.05
C HIS A 414 -18.78 -1.12 -8.51
N GLY A 415 -18.27 -0.24 -9.35
CA GLY A 415 -17.43 0.91 -9.00
C GLY A 415 -18.17 2.24 -9.15
N SER A 416 -17.53 3.34 -8.75
CA SER A 416 -18.08 4.69 -8.77
C SER A 416 -18.06 5.37 -10.15
N TRP A 417 -17.38 4.80 -11.16
CA TRP A 417 -17.19 5.41 -12.46
C TRP A 417 -18.33 5.14 -13.45
N LEU A 418 -18.70 6.16 -14.22
CA LEU A 418 -19.49 6.03 -15.46
C LEU A 418 -18.57 5.81 -16.66
N LYS A 419 -17.38 6.45 -16.66
CA LYS A 419 -16.36 6.24 -17.68
C LYS A 419 -15.71 4.86 -17.46
N PRO A 420 -15.48 4.06 -18.51
CA PRO A 420 -14.88 2.73 -18.38
C PRO A 420 -13.49 2.74 -17.74
N VAL A 421 -13.21 1.72 -16.95
CA VAL A 421 -11.89 1.44 -16.39
C VAL A 421 -11.34 0.14 -16.96
N TYR A 422 -10.05 0.09 -17.28
CA TYR A 422 -9.43 -1.03 -17.97
C TYR A 422 -8.27 -1.66 -17.20
N MET A 423 -7.81 -1.04 -16.13
CA MET A 423 -6.65 -1.51 -15.38
C MET A 423 -6.72 -1.16 -13.91
N SER A 424 -5.79 -1.70 -13.16
CA SER A 424 -5.50 -1.35 -11.79
C SER A 424 -4.04 -0.90 -11.62
N ASN A 425 -3.68 -0.44 -10.42
CA ASN A 425 -2.31 -0.08 -10.05
C ASN A 425 -1.43 -1.31 -9.77
N LEU A 426 -0.20 -1.06 -9.29
CA LEU A 426 0.76 -2.09 -8.89
C LEU A 426 0.18 -3.12 -7.91
N CYS A 427 -0.53 -2.65 -6.88
CA CYS A 427 -1.05 -3.48 -5.78
C CYS A 427 -2.54 -3.83 -5.91
N GLN A 428 -3.18 -3.48 -7.02
CA GLN A 428 -4.54 -3.90 -7.41
C GLN A 428 -5.70 -3.22 -6.64
N GLU A 429 -5.47 -2.19 -5.83
CA GLU A 429 -6.53 -1.48 -5.09
C GLU A 429 -7.09 -0.26 -5.83
N ILE A 430 -6.35 0.33 -6.77
CA ILE A 430 -6.77 1.54 -7.48
C ILE A 430 -7.28 1.19 -8.86
N ILE A 431 -8.49 1.65 -9.17
CA ILE A 431 -9.09 1.56 -10.50
C ILE A 431 -9.55 2.95 -10.94
N HIS A 432 -8.98 3.43 -12.03
CA HIS A 432 -9.29 4.75 -12.61
C HIS A 432 -9.54 4.67 -14.09
N PRO A 433 -10.42 5.51 -14.64
CA PRO A 433 -10.43 5.77 -16.07
C PRO A 433 -9.11 6.42 -16.48
N THR A 434 -8.58 6.04 -17.61
CA THR A 434 -7.31 6.54 -18.17
C THR A 434 -7.48 6.85 -19.64
N GLU A 435 -6.63 7.74 -20.18
CA GLU A 435 -6.49 7.96 -21.62
C GLU A 435 -5.04 7.82 -22.01
N PRO A 436 -4.71 7.02 -23.04
CA PRO A 436 -3.35 6.88 -23.55
C PRO A 436 -2.74 8.22 -23.93
N ILE A 437 -1.45 8.39 -23.68
CA ILE A 437 -0.70 9.59 -24.06
C ILE A 437 0.02 9.37 -25.39
N LYS A 438 0.06 10.41 -26.24
CA LYS A 438 0.80 10.42 -27.51
C LYS A 438 2.12 11.17 -27.43
N SER A 439 2.27 12.03 -26.44
CA SER A 439 3.51 12.74 -26.07
C SER A 439 3.58 12.90 -24.57
N ILE A 440 4.73 13.30 -24.05
CA ILE A 440 4.90 13.56 -22.61
C ILE A 440 4.10 14.78 -22.13
N ASP A 441 3.83 15.70 -23.01
CA ASP A 441 3.07 16.93 -22.76
C ASP A 441 1.70 16.89 -23.46
N ASP A 442 1.13 15.68 -23.62
CA ASP A 442 -0.19 15.47 -24.22
C ASP A 442 -1.29 16.13 -23.36
N PRO A 443 -2.01 17.13 -23.88
CA PRO A 443 -3.05 17.82 -23.12
C PRO A 443 -4.33 16.99 -22.94
N ASP A 444 -4.56 16.00 -23.77
CA ASP A 444 -5.76 15.16 -23.78
C ASP A 444 -5.55 13.82 -23.07
N GLY A 445 -4.30 13.46 -22.73
CA GLY A 445 -3.96 12.25 -22.04
C GLY A 445 -4.37 12.29 -20.55
N GLU A 446 -4.72 11.14 -19.99
CA GLU A 446 -5.00 10.98 -18.56
C GLU A 446 -4.20 9.80 -17.98
N ILE A 447 -3.19 10.11 -17.15
CA ILE A 447 -2.48 9.13 -16.33
C ILE A 447 -3.15 9.09 -14.96
N GLY A 448 -3.73 7.95 -14.61
CA GLY A 448 -4.41 7.78 -13.33
C GLY A 448 -3.46 7.91 -12.16
N ILE A 449 -3.76 8.81 -11.23
CA ILE A 449 -2.95 9.04 -10.02
C ILE A 449 -3.85 8.96 -8.80
N CYS A 450 -3.39 8.24 -7.78
CA CYS A 450 -4.08 8.16 -6.50
C CYS A 450 -3.15 8.52 -5.35
N ILE A 451 -3.66 9.37 -4.47
CA ILE A 451 -3.01 9.75 -3.21
C ILE A 451 -3.67 8.94 -2.10
N LEU A 452 -2.85 8.22 -1.35
CA LEU A 452 -3.31 7.22 -0.39
C LEU A 452 -3.17 7.68 1.06
N SER A 453 -4.02 7.13 1.92
CA SER A 453 -3.89 7.10 3.38
C SER A 453 -4.70 5.94 3.94
N ALA A 454 -4.54 5.60 5.21
CA ALA A 454 -5.37 4.57 5.84
C ALA A 454 -5.72 4.95 7.29
N LEU A 455 -6.92 4.56 7.70
CA LEU A 455 -7.39 4.70 9.08
C LEU A 455 -6.90 3.51 9.90
N ASN A 456 -6.27 3.76 11.04
CA ASN A 456 -5.82 2.71 11.95
C ASN A 456 -6.96 2.31 12.89
N LEU A 457 -7.75 1.31 12.49
CA LEU A 457 -8.98 0.92 13.18
C LEU A 457 -8.78 0.58 14.67
N LEU A 458 -7.62 0.03 15.04
CA LEU A 458 -7.33 -0.34 16.43
C LEU A 458 -7.24 0.88 17.35
N GLN A 459 -6.90 2.05 16.83
CA GLN A 459 -6.71 3.31 17.57
C GLN A 459 -7.94 4.22 17.54
N LEU A 460 -8.99 3.84 16.83
CA LEU A 460 -10.26 4.59 16.80
C LEU A 460 -11.21 3.96 17.81
N ASP A 461 -11.37 4.64 18.97
CA ASP A 461 -12.09 4.08 20.12
C ASP A 461 -13.57 4.45 20.14
N SER A 462 -13.96 5.53 19.48
CA SER A 462 -15.32 6.06 19.44
C SER A 462 -15.77 6.38 18.02
N GLU A 463 -17.07 6.61 17.85
CA GLU A 463 -17.63 7.08 16.59
C GLU A 463 -17.13 8.48 16.23
N GLU A 464 -16.95 9.36 17.24
CA GLU A 464 -16.36 10.68 17.07
C GLU A 464 -14.91 10.59 16.55
N ASP A 465 -14.12 9.63 17.05
CA ASP A 465 -12.77 9.38 16.54
C ASP A 465 -12.80 8.96 15.06
N ILE A 466 -13.77 8.13 14.66
CA ILE A 466 -13.93 7.71 13.25
C ILE A 466 -14.28 8.91 12.37
N GLU A 467 -15.27 9.72 12.78
CA GLU A 467 -15.69 10.91 12.06
C GLU A 467 -14.54 11.90 11.87
N LYS A 468 -13.85 12.25 12.95
CA LYS A 468 -12.71 13.17 12.92
C LYS A 468 -11.55 12.62 12.08
N ALA A 469 -11.21 11.34 12.23
CA ALA A 469 -10.17 10.72 11.44
C ALA A 469 -10.50 10.74 9.94
N CYS A 470 -11.75 10.49 9.55
CA CYS A 470 -12.22 10.61 8.18
C CYS A 470 -12.06 12.05 7.66
N SER A 471 -12.56 13.03 8.43
CA SER A 471 -12.47 14.45 8.05
C SER A 471 -11.02 14.92 7.87
N ILE A 472 -10.16 14.65 8.85
CA ILE A 472 -8.73 15.04 8.79
C ILE A 472 -8.03 14.34 7.61
N THR A 473 -8.32 13.07 7.36
CA THR A 473 -7.71 12.33 6.25
C THR A 473 -8.11 12.92 4.91
N VAL A 474 -9.39 13.20 4.68
CA VAL A 474 -9.87 13.84 3.44
C VAL A 474 -9.20 15.19 3.23
N LYS A 475 -9.17 16.06 4.24
CA LYS A 475 -8.52 17.38 4.18
C LYS A 475 -7.01 17.25 3.91
N THR A 476 -6.33 16.29 4.54
CA THR A 476 -4.90 16.03 4.34
C THR A 476 -4.61 15.70 2.88
N LEU A 477 -5.37 14.76 2.30
CA LEU A 477 -5.14 14.33 0.93
C LEU A 477 -5.62 15.37 -0.11
N GLU A 478 -6.68 16.12 0.18
CA GLU A 478 -7.11 17.27 -0.62
C GLU A 478 -6.00 18.33 -0.72
N SER A 479 -5.36 18.66 0.40
CA SER A 479 -4.24 19.60 0.43
C SER A 479 -3.04 19.09 -0.40
N ILE A 480 -2.77 17.80 -0.37
CA ILE A 480 -1.66 17.21 -1.14
C ILE A 480 -1.87 17.33 -2.64
N ILE A 481 -3.11 17.24 -3.13
CA ILE A 481 -3.42 17.40 -4.56
C ILE A 481 -2.87 18.73 -5.10
N ASP A 482 -2.98 19.78 -4.32
CA ASP A 482 -2.53 21.12 -4.72
C ASP A 482 -1.08 21.44 -4.31
N TYR A 483 -0.55 20.73 -3.30
CA TYR A 483 0.81 20.95 -2.80
C TYR A 483 1.88 20.22 -3.62
N GLN A 484 1.55 19.14 -4.33
CA GLN A 484 2.51 18.32 -5.07
C GLN A 484 2.82 18.85 -6.48
N ASP A 485 4.01 18.48 -6.98
CA ASP A 485 4.41 18.66 -8.37
C ASP A 485 4.06 17.44 -9.20
N TYR A 486 3.73 17.67 -10.47
CA TYR A 486 3.37 16.59 -11.40
C TYR A 486 4.46 16.46 -12.48
N PRO A 487 5.17 15.32 -12.56
CA PRO A 487 6.26 15.15 -13.53
C PRO A 487 5.78 15.00 -14.99
N VAL A 488 4.48 14.73 -15.20
CA VAL A 488 3.86 14.54 -16.52
C VAL A 488 2.50 15.26 -16.53
N LEU A 489 2.23 16.04 -17.59
CA LEU A 489 1.01 16.85 -17.73
C LEU A 489 -0.26 16.00 -17.60
N ALA A 490 -0.29 14.82 -18.24
CA ALA A 490 -1.44 13.91 -18.18
C ALA A 490 -1.79 13.46 -16.76
N GLY A 491 -0.81 13.37 -15.86
CA GLY A 491 -1.04 13.08 -14.43
C GLY A 491 -1.61 14.28 -13.69
N GLU A 492 -1.17 15.49 -14.01
CA GLU A 492 -1.73 16.72 -13.46
C GLU A 492 -3.18 16.89 -13.91
N ASN A 493 -3.46 16.73 -15.22
CA ASN A 493 -4.80 16.81 -15.80
C ASN A 493 -5.75 15.85 -15.09
N PHE A 494 -5.36 14.58 -14.95
CA PHE A 494 -6.15 13.60 -14.22
C PHE A 494 -6.45 14.07 -12.80
N THR A 495 -5.41 14.39 -12.04
CA THR A 495 -5.52 14.65 -10.60
C THR A 495 -6.28 15.93 -10.30
N LYS A 496 -6.00 17.01 -10.98
CA LYS A 496 -6.69 18.31 -10.79
C LYS A 496 -8.17 18.26 -11.19
N ASN A 497 -8.51 17.51 -12.24
CA ASN A 497 -9.88 17.43 -12.70
C ASN A 497 -10.74 16.44 -11.91
N ARG A 498 -10.16 15.39 -11.37
CA ARG A 498 -10.90 14.30 -10.68
C ARG A 498 -10.75 14.32 -9.17
N ARG A 499 -9.66 14.88 -8.66
CA ARG A 499 -9.31 14.94 -7.22
C ARG A 499 -9.52 13.60 -6.51
N SER A 500 -9.04 12.52 -7.12
CA SER A 500 -9.26 11.15 -6.67
C SER A 500 -8.41 10.83 -5.46
N LEU A 501 -9.04 10.28 -4.41
CA LEU A 501 -8.41 9.82 -3.17
C LEU A 501 -8.55 8.31 -3.02
N GLY A 502 -7.60 7.69 -2.30
CA GLY A 502 -7.66 6.28 -1.93
C GLY A 502 -7.43 6.10 -0.43
N ILE A 503 -8.51 6.19 0.34
CA ILE A 503 -8.48 6.04 1.79
C ILE A 503 -8.85 4.60 2.13
N GLY A 504 -7.93 3.90 2.80
CA GLY A 504 -8.12 2.52 3.24
C GLY A 504 -8.20 2.39 4.75
N ILE A 505 -8.06 1.15 5.19
CA ILE A 505 -8.02 0.78 6.60
C ILE A 505 -6.78 -0.08 6.87
N THR A 506 -6.23 0.03 8.06
CA THR A 506 -5.12 -0.79 8.53
C THR A 506 -5.38 -1.29 9.96
N ASN A 507 -4.58 -2.24 10.43
CA ASN A 507 -4.72 -2.86 11.74
C ASN A 507 -6.05 -3.61 11.94
N PHE A 508 -6.58 -4.14 10.85
CA PHE A 508 -7.88 -4.82 10.88
C PHE A 508 -7.85 -6.09 11.74
N ALA A 509 -6.81 -6.91 11.62
CA ALA A 509 -6.67 -8.10 12.48
C ALA A 509 -6.58 -7.72 13.98
N GLY A 510 -5.86 -6.63 14.31
CA GLY A 510 -5.82 -6.09 15.66
C GLY A 510 -7.16 -5.55 16.15
N TYR A 511 -7.93 -4.93 15.26
CA TYR A 511 -9.27 -4.41 15.53
C TYR A 511 -10.27 -5.55 15.82
N LEU A 512 -10.25 -6.62 15.03
CA LEU A 512 -11.04 -7.82 15.31
C LEU A 512 -10.64 -8.43 16.66
N ALA A 513 -9.33 -8.59 16.92
CA ALA A 513 -8.84 -9.14 18.18
C ALA A 513 -9.21 -8.28 19.40
N LYS A 514 -9.29 -6.93 19.26
CA LYS A 514 -9.79 -6.00 20.29
C LYS A 514 -11.24 -6.31 20.64
N ASN A 515 -12.05 -6.61 19.65
CA ASN A 515 -13.46 -6.93 19.80
C ASN A 515 -13.73 -8.43 20.05
N LYS A 516 -12.65 -9.23 20.27
CA LYS A 516 -12.72 -10.68 20.51
C LYS A 516 -13.36 -11.46 19.36
N LEU A 517 -13.21 -10.97 18.13
CA LEU A 517 -13.70 -11.57 16.91
C LEU A 517 -12.55 -12.19 16.12
N LYS A 518 -12.83 -13.29 15.43
CA LYS A 518 -11.95 -13.90 14.43
C LYS A 518 -12.55 -13.73 13.04
N TYR A 519 -11.74 -14.00 12.00
CA TYR A 519 -12.18 -13.84 10.61
C TYR A 519 -13.39 -14.71 10.25
N ASP A 520 -13.51 -15.89 10.83
CA ASP A 520 -14.55 -16.90 10.58
C ASP A 520 -15.71 -16.88 11.60
N ASP A 521 -15.69 -15.94 12.56
CA ASP A 521 -16.80 -15.83 13.52
C ASP A 521 -18.09 -15.34 12.83
N PRO A 522 -19.26 -15.88 13.20
CA PRO A 522 -20.54 -15.50 12.57
C PRO A 522 -20.86 -14.02 12.60
N ASP A 523 -20.47 -13.33 13.68
CA ASP A 523 -20.79 -11.91 13.89
C ASP A 523 -19.82 -10.97 13.16
N THR A 524 -18.70 -11.48 12.65
CA THR A 524 -17.66 -10.65 12.06
C THR A 524 -18.15 -9.91 10.81
N LEU A 525 -18.95 -10.54 9.96
CA LEU A 525 -19.44 -9.90 8.73
C LEU A 525 -20.36 -8.72 9.02
N LYS A 526 -21.26 -8.84 10.00
CA LYS A 526 -22.14 -7.74 10.42
C LYS A 526 -21.34 -6.61 11.05
N PHE A 527 -20.37 -6.95 11.90
CA PHE A 527 -19.48 -5.97 12.53
C PHE A 527 -18.68 -5.18 11.49
N VAL A 528 -18.10 -5.86 10.50
CA VAL A 528 -17.32 -5.26 9.40
C VAL A 528 -18.21 -4.40 8.51
N HIS A 529 -19.42 -4.87 8.19
CA HIS A 529 -20.43 -4.11 7.42
C HIS A 529 -20.72 -2.77 8.07
N THR A 530 -21.09 -2.77 9.37
CA THR A 530 -21.41 -1.55 10.10
C THR A 530 -20.20 -0.60 10.21
N THR A 531 -19.01 -1.13 10.46
CA THR A 531 -17.80 -0.32 10.55
C THR A 531 -17.49 0.39 9.22
N MET A 532 -17.52 -0.37 8.11
CA MET A 532 -17.16 0.20 6.81
C MET A 532 -18.24 1.11 6.26
N GLU A 533 -19.52 0.83 6.57
CA GLU A 533 -20.64 1.74 6.29
C GLU A 533 -20.37 3.14 6.87
N LYS A 534 -20.05 3.22 8.17
CA LYS A 534 -19.79 4.48 8.87
C LYS A 534 -18.60 5.22 8.24
N ILE A 535 -17.49 4.53 7.99
CA ILE A 535 -16.30 5.11 7.37
C ILE A 535 -16.65 5.71 6.01
N GLN A 536 -17.30 4.97 5.13
CA GLN A 536 -17.65 5.47 3.79
C GLN A 536 -18.61 6.64 3.85
N TRP A 537 -19.58 6.59 4.75
CA TRP A 537 -20.53 7.68 4.93
C TRP A 537 -19.86 8.97 5.41
N TYR A 538 -18.95 8.90 6.41
CA TYR A 538 -18.21 10.07 6.89
C TYR A 538 -17.26 10.65 5.84
N LEU A 539 -16.58 9.79 5.08
CA LEU A 539 -15.71 10.24 3.98
C LEU A 539 -16.49 10.96 2.89
N LEU A 540 -17.64 10.43 2.47
CA LEU A 540 -18.53 11.08 1.51
C LEU A 540 -19.11 12.38 2.05
N SER A 541 -19.51 12.40 3.33
CA SER A 541 -20.05 13.59 3.98
C SER A 541 -19.03 14.73 4.02
N GLU A 542 -17.76 14.43 4.34
CA GLU A 542 -16.69 15.42 4.33
C GLU A 542 -16.36 15.90 2.91
N SER A 543 -16.32 15.00 1.94
CA SER A 543 -16.13 15.37 0.53
C SER A 543 -17.25 16.29 0.01
N CYS A 544 -18.49 16.03 0.40
CA CYS A 544 -19.64 16.88 0.11
C CYS A 544 -19.50 18.25 0.76
N ARG A 545 -19.11 18.30 2.05
CA ARG A 545 -18.86 19.55 2.78
C ARG A 545 -17.76 20.41 2.12
N LEU A 546 -16.71 19.77 1.60
CA LEU A 546 -15.68 20.48 0.83
C LEU A 546 -16.20 20.94 -0.52
N ALA A 547 -17.12 20.20 -1.15
CA ALA A 547 -17.77 20.64 -2.38
C ALA A 547 -18.70 21.84 -2.15
N GLU A 548 -19.41 21.91 -1.04
CA GLU A 548 -20.18 23.10 -0.62
C GLU A 548 -19.29 24.36 -0.56
N LYS A 549 -18.05 24.21 -0.10
CA LYS A 549 -17.11 25.34 0.09
C LYS A 549 -16.32 25.70 -1.19
N PHE A 550 -15.87 24.71 -1.94
CA PHE A 550 -14.89 24.88 -3.03
C PHE A 550 -15.43 24.45 -4.40
N GLY A 551 -16.67 23.98 -4.49
CA GLY A 551 -17.23 23.33 -5.67
C GLY A 551 -16.83 21.87 -5.83
N PRO A 552 -17.60 21.09 -6.59
CA PRO A 552 -17.30 19.71 -6.91
C PRO A 552 -16.06 19.61 -7.82
N CYS A 553 -15.47 18.42 -7.93
CA CYS A 553 -14.40 18.20 -8.91
C CYS A 553 -14.91 18.37 -10.35
N ASN A 554 -14.04 18.78 -11.28
CA ASN A 554 -14.42 19.09 -12.66
C ASN A 554 -15.05 17.91 -13.40
N LYS A 555 -14.63 16.68 -13.07
CA LYS A 555 -15.12 15.43 -13.67
C LYS A 555 -16.16 14.71 -12.79
N PHE A 556 -16.85 15.42 -11.91
CA PHE A 556 -17.91 14.85 -11.07
C PHE A 556 -19.00 14.15 -11.91
N ASN A 557 -19.35 14.71 -13.06
CA ASN A 557 -20.35 14.16 -13.99
C ASN A 557 -19.94 12.83 -14.65
N GLU A 558 -18.69 12.41 -14.53
CA GLU A 558 -18.22 11.10 -14.99
C GLU A 558 -18.32 10.02 -13.89
N THR A 559 -18.91 10.34 -12.74
CA THR A 559 -19.12 9.42 -11.62
C THR A 559 -20.59 9.05 -11.45
N LYS A 560 -20.88 7.87 -10.89
CA LYS A 560 -22.24 7.45 -10.55
C LYS A 560 -22.88 8.33 -9.48
N TYR A 561 -22.09 9.02 -8.67
CA TYR A 561 -22.57 10.02 -7.70
C TYR A 561 -23.37 11.13 -8.36
N SER A 562 -22.97 11.56 -9.57
CA SER A 562 -23.70 12.59 -10.34
C SER A 562 -25.08 12.11 -10.83
N THR A 563 -25.33 10.81 -10.83
CA THR A 563 -26.61 10.19 -11.17
C THR A 563 -27.40 9.77 -9.92
N ASN A 564 -27.06 10.32 -8.77
CA ASN A 564 -27.65 10.03 -7.46
C ASN A 564 -27.50 8.57 -6.98
N LEU A 565 -26.54 7.82 -7.54
CA LEU A 565 -26.21 6.49 -7.05
C LEU A 565 -25.10 6.56 -6.02
N LEU A 566 -25.20 5.77 -4.95
CA LEU A 566 -24.26 5.66 -3.86
C LEU A 566 -23.73 4.22 -3.77
N PRO A 567 -22.67 3.92 -3.00
CA PRO A 567 -22.14 2.56 -2.84
C PRO A 567 -23.22 1.53 -2.46
N ILE A 568 -24.20 1.91 -1.67
CA ILE A 568 -25.37 1.07 -1.29
C ILE A 568 -26.29 0.69 -2.46
N ASP A 569 -26.16 1.36 -3.60
CA ASP A 569 -26.99 1.10 -4.80
C ASP A 569 -26.28 0.19 -5.79
N TRP A 570 -24.98 0.41 -6.09
CA TRP A 570 -24.28 -0.26 -7.17
C TRP A 570 -23.47 -1.50 -6.80
N TYR A 571 -23.34 -1.85 -5.50
CA TYR A 571 -22.61 -3.05 -5.11
C TYR A 571 -23.23 -4.34 -5.67
N LYS A 572 -22.45 -5.42 -5.73
CA LYS A 572 -22.92 -6.74 -6.16
C LYS A 572 -23.94 -7.30 -5.18
N LYS A 573 -25.20 -7.38 -5.58
CA LYS A 573 -26.31 -7.76 -4.67
C LYS A 573 -26.23 -9.19 -4.11
N THR A 574 -25.42 -10.07 -4.70
CA THR A 574 -25.13 -11.39 -4.12
C THR A 574 -24.47 -11.30 -2.73
N VAL A 575 -23.84 -10.18 -2.37
CA VAL A 575 -23.25 -9.95 -1.04
C VAL A 575 -24.34 -10.00 0.07
N ASP A 576 -25.61 -9.73 -0.27
CA ASP A 576 -26.73 -9.81 0.69
C ASP A 576 -27.02 -11.24 1.15
N GLU A 577 -26.48 -12.26 0.43
CA GLU A 577 -26.47 -13.65 0.89
C GLU A 577 -25.53 -13.86 2.09
N LEU A 578 -24.50 -13.01 2.25
CA LEU A 578 -23.49 -13.07 3.32
C LEU A 578 -23.87 -12.22 4.52
N VAL A 579 -24.40 -11.03 4.28
CA VAL A 579 -24.81 -10.07 5.33
C VAL A 579 -26.02 -9.28 4.85
N LYS A 580 -27.04 -9.15 5.71
CA LYS A 580 -28.22 -8.36 5.37
C LYS A 580 -27.86 -6.88 5.18
N PRO A 581 -28.50 -6.19 4.21
CA PRO A 581 -28.25 -4.77 3.93
C PRO A 581 -28.96 -3.87 4.93
N GLU A 582 -28.61 -3.95 6.21
CA GLU A 582 -29.12 -3.09 7.30
C GLU A 582 -28.17 -1.90 7.46
N TYR A 583 -28.67 -0.68 7.26
CA TYR A 583 -27.89 0.55 7.34
C TYR A 583 -28.21 1.33 8.62
N THR A 584 -27.16 1.94 9.20
CA THR A 584 -27.25 2.73 10.44
C THR A 584 -27.12 4.23 10.20
N MET A 585 -26.57 4.61 9.04
CA MET A 585 -26.31 6.00 8.69
C MET A 585 -27.42 6.57 7.77
N ASP A 586 -27.62 7.89 7.81
CA ASP A 586 -28.60 8.59 6.98
C ASP A 586 -28.11 8.74 5.52
N TRP A 587 -28.21 7.66 4.75
CA TRP A 587 -27.80 7.64 3.34
C TRP A 587 -28.69 8.53 2.47
N GLU A 588 -29.98 8.68 2.77
CA GLU A 588 -30.88 9.51 1.96
C GLU A 588 -30.64 11.01 2.20
N GLY A 589 -30.36 11.42 3.43
CA GLY A 589 -29.92 12.79 3.73
C GLY A 589 -28.61 13.13 3.01
N LEU A 590 -27.64 12.21 3.01
CA LEU A 590 -26.38 12.38 2.29
C LEU A 590 -26.60 12.44 0.78
N ARG A 591 -27.45 11.58 0.21
CA ARG A 591 -27.84 11.58 -1.21
C ARG A 591 -28.38 12.95 -1.66
N ASN A 592 -29.27 13.53 -0.87
CA ASN A 592 -29.84 14.84 -1.15
C ASN A 592 -28.79 15.94 -1.11
N ARG A 593 -27.86 15.90 -0.17
CA ARG A 593 -26.74 16.87 -0.10
C ARG A 593 -25.81 16.72 -1.30
N ILE A 594 -25.45 15.50 -1.70
CA ILE A 594 -24.61 15.24 -2.87
C ILE A 594 -25.31 15.70 -4.15
N ALA A 595 -26.63 15.49 -4.29
CA ALA A 595 -27.40 15.99 -5.42
C ALA A 595 -27.37 17.52 -5.55
N GLN A 596 -27.33 18.22 -4.41
CA GLN A 596 -27.30 19.69 -4.35
C GLN A 596 -25.91 20.29 -4.58
N HIS A 597 -24.86 19.70 -4.00
CA HIS A 597 -23.53 20.29 -3.91
C HIS A 597 -22.46 19.51 -4.72
N GLY A 598 -22.74 18.27 -5.09
CA GLY A 598 -21.78 17.35 -5.66
C GLY A 598 -20.76 16.81 -4.63
N LEU A 599 -19.67 16.23 -5.13
CA LEU A 599 -18.54 15.79 -4.33
C LEU A 599 -17.25 16.49 -4.79
N ARG A 600 -16.41 16.87 -3.82
CA ARG A 600 -15.08 17.42 -4.09
C ARG A 600 -14.14 16.39 -4.73
N HIS A 601 -14.36 15.12 -4.47
CA HIS A 601 -13.54 14.00 -4.89
C HIS A 601 -14.36 13.01 -5.70
N SER A 602 -13.82 12.55 -6.82
CA SER A 602 -14.48 11.57 -7.70
C SER A 602 -14.51 10.15 -7.12
N THR A 603 -13.53 9.82 -6.29
CA THR A 603 -13.45 8.59 -5.47
C THR A 603 -12.80 8.90 -4.14
N LEU A 604 -13.09 8.08 -3.12
CA LEU A 604 -12.58 8.28 -1.76
C LEU A 604 -11.90 7.04 -1.20
N THR A 605 -12.35 5.83 -1.53
CA THR A 605 -11.90 4.63 -0.85
C THR A 605 -11.23 3.60 -1.74
N ALA A 606 -10.13 3.05 -1.22
CA ALA A 606 -9.41 1.89 -1.74
C ALA A 606 -8.70 1.19 -0.58
N ILE A 607 -8.61 -0.14 -0.59
CA ILE A 607 -7.93 -0.85 0.51
C ILE A 607 -6.61 -1.43 -0.01
N MET A 608 -5.52 -0.75 0.39
CA MET A 608 -4.15 -1.05 0.00
C MET A 608 -3.42 -1.90 1.06
N PRO A 609 -2.33 -2.60 0.70
CA PRO A 609 -1.39 -3.12 1.68
C PRO A 609 -0.57 -1.97 2.30
N CYS A 610 -0.47 -1.96 3.64
CA CYS A 610 0.28 -0.95 4.41
C CYS A 610 1.63 -1.48 4.92
N GLU A 611 2.29 -2.37 4.21
CA GLU A 611 3.45 -3.16 4.68
C GLU A 611 4.54 -2.39 5.40
N SER A 612 4.91 -1.20 4.93
CA SER A 612 5.97 -0.40 5.54
C SER A 612 5.45 0.58 6.58
N SER A 613 4.33 1.22 6.32
CA SER A 613 3.77 2.26 7.20
C SER A 613 3.03 1.67 8.41
N SER A 614 2.50 0.45 8.32
CA SER A 614 1.92 -0.24 9.48
C SER A 614 2.96 -0.56 10.56
N VAL A 615 4.22 -0.87 10.18
CA VAL A 615 5.29 -1.19 11.13
C VAL A 615 5.56 -0.04 12.10
N ILE A 616 5.58 1.22 11.60
CA ILE A 616 5.84 2.39 12.47
C ILE A 616 4.75 2.59 13.52
N GLN A 617 3.54 2.17 13.24
CA GLN A 617 2.39 2.31 14.14
C GLN A 617 2.13 1.05 14.99
N ASN A 618 3.03 0.07 14.95
CA ASN A 618 2.80 -1.25 15.54
C ASN A 618 1.43 -1.82 15.14
N SER A 619 1.10 -1.72 13.85
CA SER A 619 -0.18 -2.15 13.27
C SER A 619 -0.04 -3.45 12.50
N THR A 620 -1.12 -4.21 12.39
CA THR A 620 -1.20 -5.29 11.41
C THR A 620 -1.43 -4.70 10.01
N ASN A 621 -0.97 -5.39 8.96
CA ASN A 621 -0.98 -4.90 7.59
C ASN A 621 -2.40 -4.91 6.99
N GLY A 622 -2.93 -3.75 6.62
CA GLY A 622 -4.23 -3.63 5.93
C GLY A 622 -5.33 -4.44 6.60
N ILE A 623 -5.98 -5.28 5.79
CA ILE A 623 -7.07 -6.19 6.22
C ILE A 623 -6.61 -7.65 6.36
N GLU A 624 -5.33 -7.91 6.24
CA GLU A 624 -4.80 -9.26 6.21
C GLU A 624 -4.83 -9.94 7.58
N PRO A 625 -5.13 -11.25 7.65
CA PRO A 625 -4.85 -12.04 8.84
C PRO A 625 -3.34 -12.06 9.08
N VAL A 626 -2.91 -12.13 10.32
CA VAL A 626 -1.49 -12.16 10.63
C VAL A 626 -0.88 -13.52 10.28
N ARG A 627 0.31 -13.52 9.68
CA ARG A 627 1.00 -14.76 9.34
C ARG A 627 1.54 -15.45 10.59
N ASN A 628 2.10 -14.66 11.51
CA ASN A 628 2.66 -15.09 12.79
C ASN A 628 2.37 -14.06 13.87
N LEU A 629 2.28 -14.49 15.13
CA LEU A 629 2.13 -13.56 16.27
C LEU A 629 3.38 -12.72 16.55
N MET A 630 4.52 -13.15 16.01
CA MET A 630 5.79 -12.44 16.06
C MET A 630 6.46 -12.56 14.69
N SER A 631 6.79 -11.46 14.07
CA SER A 631 7.46 -11.37 12.78
C SER A 631 8.93 -11.00 12.93
N TYR A 632 9.75 -11.46 11.99
CA TYR A 632 11.19 -11.23 11.95
C TYR A 632 11.55 -10.56 10.62
N LYS A 633 12.35 -9.51 10.68
CA LYS A 633 12.82 -8.81 9.48
C LYS A 633 14.31 -8.56 9.57
N LYS A 634 15.08 -9.03 8.59
CA LYS A 634 16.51 -8.70 8.51
C LYS A 634 16.66 -7.20 8.22
N ALA A 635 17.48 -6.53 9.00
CA ALA A 635 17.87 -5.13 8.84
C ALA A 635 19.40 -5.02 8.88
N LYS A 636 19.93 -3.85 8.49
CA LYS A 636 21.38 -3.62 8.45
C LYS A 636 22.07 -3.86 9.79
N ASN A 637 21.38 -3.59 10.90
CA ASN A 637 21.90 -3.65 12.26
C ASN A 637 21.40 -4.87 13.06
N GLY A 638 20.92 -5.94 12.39
CA GLY A 638 20.42 -7.14 13.05
C GLY A 638 19.01 -7.53 12.62
N VAL A 639 18.33 -8.32 13.43
CA VAL A 639 16.96 -8.79 13.19
C VAL A 639 15.99 -7.91 13.96
N LEU A 640 15.07 -7.26 13.23
CA LEU A 640 13.93 -6.56 13.83
C LEU A 640 12.87 -7.60 14.20
N LYS A 641 12.47 -7.59 15.47
CA LYS A 641 11.43 -8.43 16.01
C LYS A 641 10.20 -7.57 16.28
N GLN A 642 9.05 -7.98 15.79
CA GLN A 642 7.79 -7.26 16.01
C GLN A 642 6.69 -8.24 16.41
N LEU A 643 6.08 -8.01 17.56
CA LEU A 643 4.90 -8.73 18.00
C LEU A 643 3.63 -8.02 17.52
N VAL A 644 2.56 -8.80 17.37
CA VAL A 644 1.24 -8.23 17.08
C VAL A 644 0.81 -7.25 18.19
N PRO A 645 0.00 -6.24 17.86
CA PRO A 645 -0.47 -5.26 18.83
C PRO A 645 -1.14 -5.92 20.04
N ASN A 646 -0.83 -5.41 21.24
CA ASN A 646 -1.39 -5.91 22.50
C ASN A 646 -1.26 -7.44 22.67
N TYR A 647 -0.12 -8.01 22.26
CA TYR A 647 0.15 -9.45 22.26
C TYR A 647 -0.25 -10.15 23.56
N ALA A 648 0.16 -9.60 24.72
CA ALA A 648 -0.06 -10.25 26.01
C ALA A 648 -1.55 -10.51 26.32
N SER A 649 -2.42 -9.57 25.96
CA SER A 649 -3.86 -9.62 26.26
C SER A 649 -4.72 -10.18 25.13
N ARG A 650 -4.23 -10.15 23.87
CA ARG A 650 -5.07 -10.42 22.68
C ARG A 650 -4.58 -11.56 21.80
N LYS A 651 -3.45 -12.20 22.10
CA LYS A 651 -2.84 -13.25 21.27
C LYS A 651 -3.80 -14.37 20.84
N ASN A 652 -4.76 -14.73 21.70
CA ASN A 652 -5.71 -15.83 21.44
C ASN A 652 -6.85 -15.44 20.49
N PHE A 653 -7.03 -14.17 20.21
CA PHE A 653 -8.08 -13.65 19.31
C PHE A 653 -7.56 -13.33 17.89
N TYR A 654 -6.25 -13.38 17.66
CA TYR A 654 -5.70 -13.23 16.32
C TYR A 654 -5.96 -14.49 15.48
N THR A 655 -6.44 -14.28 14.25
CA THR A 655 -6.49 -15.35 13.24
C THR A 655 -5.14 -15.42 12.54
N LEU A 656 -4.53 -16.61 12.53
CA LEU A 656 -3.31 -16.85 11.78
C LEU A 656 -3.65 -17.28 10.35
N ALA A 657 -3.02 -16.65 9.36
CA ALA A 657 -3.25 -16.93 7.96
C ALA A 657 -3.01 -18.42 7.61
N TRP A 658 -1.98 -19.00 8.22
CA TRP A 658 -1.59 -20.40 7.97
C TRP A 658 -2.44 -21.44 8.68
N ASP A 659 -3.28 -21.04 9.64
CA ASP A 659 -4.22 -21.91 10.32
C ASP A 659 -5.60 -21.97 9.61
N MET A 660 -5.84 -21.03 8.67
CA MET A 660 -7.09 -21.01 7.89
C MET A 660 -7.13 -22.18 6.92
N LYS A 661 -8.16 -23.00 7.01
CA LYS A 661 -8.34 -24.19 6.16
C LYS A 661 -8.67 -23.86 4.70
N ASP A 662 -9.35 -22.73 4.48
CA ASP A 662 -9.70 -22.20 3.17
C ASP A 662 -9.76 -20.65 3.21
N ASN A 663 -9.95 -20.05 2.06
CA ASN A 663 -9.99 -18.59 1.94
C ASN A 663 -11.41 -17.98 2.08
N LYS A 664 -12.44 -18.76 2.42
CA LYS A 664 -13.84 -18.26 2.43
C LYS A 664 -14.02 -17.12 3.41
N ALA A 665 -13.45 -17.21 4.61
CA ALA A 665 -13.58 -16.18 5.63
C ALA A 665 -13.05 -14.82 5.12
N ILE A 666 -11.83 -14.81 4.55
CA ILE A 666 -11.24 -13.59 4.00
C ILE A 666 -11.99 -13.10 2.76
N LEU A 667 -12.44 -13.99 1.88
CA LEU A 667 -13.23 -13.63 0.70
C LEU A 667 -14.56 -13.01 1.08
N ASN A 668 -15.24 -13.52 2.11
CA ASN A 668 -16.49 -12.96 2.62
C ASN A 668 -16.27 -11.56 3.19
N ILE A 669 -15.22 -11.37 4.01
CA ILE A 669 -14.87 -10.05 4.55
C ILE A 669 -14.57 -9.08 3.42
N CYS A 670 -13.75 -9.47 2.43
CA CYS A 670 -13.44 -8.63 1.28
C CYS A 670 -14.69 -8.27 0.46
N ALA A 671 -15.63 -9.21 0.29
CA ALA A 671 -16.88 -8.96 -0.42
C ALA A 671 -17.76 -7.93 0.33
N VAL A 672 -17.85 -8.03 1.66
CA VAL A 672 -18.59 -7.08 2.50
C VAL A 672 -17.92 -5.70 2.50
N LEU A 673 -16.60 -5.63 2.60
CA LEU A 673 -15.86 -4.38 2.48
C LEU A 673 -16.03 -3.73 1.10
N GLN A 674 -15.96 -4.54 0.02
CA GLN A 674 -16.10 -4.07 -1.37
C GLN A 674 -17.47 -3.43 -1.64
N LYS A 675 -18.49 -3.75 -0.87
CA LYS A 675 -19.81 -3.09 -0.93
C LYS A 675 -19.71 -1.58 -0.77
N PHE A 676 -18.82 -1.10 0.10
CA PHE A 676 -18.66 0.31 0.43
C PHE A 676 -17.45 0.98 -0.21
N VAL A 677 -16.54 0.19 -0.81
CA VAL A 677 -15.31 0.71 -1.39
C VAL A 677 -15.54 1.15 -2.84
N ASP A 678 -15.25 2.41 -3.13
CA ASP A 678 -15.40 3.00 -4.47
C ASP A 678 -14.56 2.28 -5.51
N MET A 679 -13.28 2.11 -5.23
CA MET A 679 -12.33 1.46 -6.13
C MET A 679 -12.22 -0.03 -5.82
N SER A 680 -11.09 -0.52 -5.40
CA SER A 680 -10.85 -1.94 -5.21
C SER A 680 -10.13 -2.25 -3.90
N ILE A 681 -9.91 -3.52 -3.67
CA ILE A 681 -9.21 -4.09 -2.52
C ILE A 681 -8.07 -4.96 -3.03
N SER A 682 -6.90 -4.84 -2.45
CA SER A 682 -5.77 -5.77 -2.68
C SER A 682 -6.04 -7.09 -1.96
N VAL A 683 -6.79 -8.00 -2.59
CA VAL A 683 -7.20 -9.25 -1.96
C VAL A 683 -6.09 -10.29 -2.02
N ASN A 684 -5.54 -10.64 -0.88
CA ASN A 684 -4.54 -11.71 -0.73
C ASN A 684 -5.20 -13.03 -0.37
N LEU A 685 -4.72 -14.11 -0.98
CA LEU A 685 -5.15 -15.48 -0.69
C LEU A 685 -3.98 -16.26 -0.08
N TYR A 686 -4.32 -17.23 0.78
CA TYR A 686 -3.36 -18.02 1.55
C TYR A 686 -3.62 -19.51 1.35
N TYR A 687 -2.58 -20.24 0.97
CA TYR A 687 -2.65 -21.69 0.73
C TYR A 687 -1.53 -22.39 1.50
N ASN A 688 -1.89 -23.10 2.57
CA ASN A 688 -0.93 -23.86 3.37
C ASN A 688 -0.89 -25.32 2.88
N TYR A 689 0.27 -25.76 2.42
CA TYR A 689 0.52 -27.11 1.93
C TYR A 689 0.06 -28.21 2.91
N SER A 690 0.22 -27.96 4.24
CA SER A 690 -0.14 -28.92 5.27
C SER A 690 -1.64 -29.25 5.35
N HIS A 691 -2.49 -28.45 4.73
CA HIS A 691 -3.94 -28.66 4.70
C HIS A 691 -4.38 -29.57 3.53
N PHE A 692 -3.47 -29.96 2.66
CA PHE A 692 -3.76 -30.76 1.47
C PHE A 692 -3.04 -32.09 1.53
N GLN A 693 -3.69 -33.13 0.93
CA GLN A 693 -3.10 -34.45 0.85
C GLN A 693 -1.77 -34.40 0.10
N ASP A 694 -0.75 -35.07 0.64
CA ASP A 694 0.61 -35.14 0.09
C ASP A 694 1.29 -33.76 -0.11
N GLY A 695 0.79 -32.70 0.55
CA GLY A 695 1.32 -31.34 0.41
C GLY A 695 1.06 -30.68 -0.95
N ASN A 696 0.20 -31.25 -1.78
CA ASN A 696 -0.11 -30.75 -3.11
C ASN A 696 -1.39 -29.91 -3.09
N ILE A 697 -1.31 -28.65 -3.44
CA ILE A 697 -2.45 -27.73 -3.56
C ILE A 697 -3.13 -27.96 -4.92
N PRO A 698 -4.39 -28.49 -4.96
CA PRO A 698 -5.08 -28.67 -6.23
C PRO A 698 -5.36 -27.32 -6.92
N LEU A 699 -5.03 -27.17 -8.19
CA LEU A 699 -5.33 -25.96 -8.96
C LEU A 699 -6.82 -25.61 -8.96
N SER A 700 -7.68 -26.63 -8.90
CA SER A 700 -9.13 -26.46 -8.76
C SER A 700 -9.56 -25.70 -7.51
N THR A 701 -8.76 -25.71 -6.43
CA THR A 701 -9.02 -24.93 -5.21
C THR A 701 -8.89 -23.43 -5.51
N LEU A 702 -7.81 -23.03 -6.17
CA LEU A 702 -7.59 -21.62 -6.54
C LEU A 702 -8.66 -21.13 -7.53
N ILE A 703 -9.03 -21.97 -8.50
CA ILE A 703 -10.09 -21.66 -9.47
C ILE A 703 -11.44 -21.47 -8.77
N LYS A 704 -11.77 -22.32 -7.80
CA LYS A 704 -13.00 -22.19 -7.00
C LYS A 704 -13.01 -20.90 -6.17
N ASP A 705 -11.91 -20.54 -5.53
CA ASP A 705 -11.77 -19.30 -4.78
C ASP A 705 -11.94 -18.08 -5.69
N GLN A 706 -11.37 -18.11 -6.91
CA GLN A 706 -11.52 -17.06 -7.89
C GLN A 706 -12.99 -16.90 -8.34
N ILE A 707 -13.67 -17.99 -8.68
CA ILE A 707 -15.09 -18.00 -9.06
C ILE A 707 -15.96 -17.51 -7.90
N TYR A 708 -15.67 -17.95 -6.68
CA TYR A 708 -16.38 -17.54 -5.47
C TYR A 708 -16.27 -16.03 -5.26
N GLY A 709 -15.07 -15.48 -5.28
CA GLY A 709 -14.88 -14.05 -5.14
C GLY A 709 -15.52 -13.24 -6.28
N TYR A 710 -15.45 -13.73 -7.52
CA TYR A 710 -16.16 -13.13 -8.65
C TYR A 710 -17.68 -13.06 -8.40
N LYS A 711 -18.28 -14.16 -7.91
CA LYS A 711 -19.72 -14.21 -7.57
C LYS A 711 -20.11 -13.10 -6.57
N TYR A 712 -19.26 -12.84 -5.59
CA TYR A 712 -19.52 -11.87 -4.53
C TYR A 712 -18.91 -10.48 -4.77
N GLY A 713 -18.58 -10.14 -6.01
CA GLY A 713 -18.25 -8.78 -6.41
C GLY A 713 -16.81 -8.35 -6.16
N ILE A 714 -15.90 -9.27 -5.81
CA ILE A 714 -14.47 -8.96 -5.70
C ILE A 714 -13.95 -8.51 -7.08
N LYS A 715 -13.31 -7.34 -7.12
CA LYS A 715 -12.80 -6.73 -8.33
C LYS A 715 -11.41 -7.26 -8.68
N ASN A 716 -10.52 -7.36 -7.71
CA ASN A 716 -9.13 -7.77 -7.95
C ASN A 716 -8.66 -8.81 -6.94
N PHE A 717 -7.80 -9.75 -7.41
CA PHE A 717 -7.00 -10.61 -6.54
C PHE A 717 -5.53 -10.26 -6.70
N TYR A 718 -4.86 -10.08 -5.59
CA TYR A 718 -3.46 -9.69 -5.51
C TYR A 718 -2.56 -10.92 -5.27
N TYR A 719 -1.80 -10.98 -4.18
CA TYR A 719 -0.89 -12.10 -3.94
C TYR A 719 -1.60 -13.45 -3.74
N CYS A 720 -0.94 -14.49 -4.24
CA CYS A 720 -1.19 -15.89 -3.89
C CYS A 720 -0.05 -16.32 -2.96
N ASN A 721 -0.34 -16.43 -1.66
CA ASN A 721 0.67 -16.70 -0.65
C ASN A 721 0.72 -18.17 -0.28
N THR A 722 1.94 -18.68 -0.12
CA THR A 722 2.23 -19.99 0.46
C THR A 722 3.21 -19.81 1.63
N PRO A 723 3.38 -20.77 2.55
CA PRO A 723 4.35 -20.65 3.65
C PRO A 723 5.77 -20.33 3.19
N ASP A 724 6.19 -20.76 2.01
CA ASP A 724 7.53 -20.46 1.45
C ASP A 724 7.71 -18.98 1.08
N SER A 725 6.61 -18.22 0.98
CA SER A 725 6.64 -16.76 0.76
C SER A 725 6.95 -15.95 2.01
N ASP A 726 6.98 -16.61 3.18
CA ASP A 726 7.27 -15.96 4.45
C ASP A 726 8.75 -15.82 4.67
N GLY A 727 9.50 -14.99 4.48
CA GLY A 727 10.94 -14.82 4.77
C GLY A 727 11.51 -15.77 5.86
N ALA A 728 12.77 -15.64 6.21
CA ALA A 728 13.46 -16.54 7.13
C ALA A 728 12.66 -16.81 8.42
N THR A 729 12.46 -18.08 8.73
CA THR A 729 11.82 -18.53 9.98
C THR A 729 12.75 -18.30 11.18
N GLU A 730 12.18 -18.33 12.39
CA GLU A 730 12.95 -18.22 13.64
C GLU A 730 14.10 -19.25 13.70
N LYS A 731 13.86 -20.47 13.18
CA LYS A 731 14.86 -21.54 13.09
C LYS A 731 16.00 -21.23 12.12
N GLU A 732 15.72 -20.64 10.98
CA GLU A 732 16.76 -20.28 9.99
C GLU A 732 17.59 -19.08 10.44
N LEU A 733 17.00 -18.16 11.22
CA LEU A 733 17.70 -17.03 11.82
C LEU A 733 18.55 -17.45 13.02
N SER A 734 18.09 -18.39 13.84
CA SER A 734 18.86 -18.95 14.97
C SER A 734 20.05 -19.80 14.49
N ASN A 735 19.85 -20.66 13.50
CA ASN A 735 20.92 -21.49 12.94
C ASN A 735 22.04 -20.68 12.26
N ASN A 736 21.72 -19.53 11.67
CA ASN A 736 22.72 -18.63 11.09
C ASN A 736 23.52 -17.84 12.14
N CYS A 737 23.01 -17.69 13.36
CA CYS A 737 23.76 -17.06 14.47
C CYS A 737 24.73 -18.04 15.16
N GLU A 738 24.41 -19.33 15.20
CA GLU A 738 25.29 -20.36 15.78
C GLU A 738 26.52 -20.70 14.89
N SER A 739 26.44 -20.44 13.59
CA SER A 739 27.52 -20.77 12.64
C SER A 739 28.62 -19.73 12.50
N GLY A 740 28.60 -18.62 13.23
CA GLY A 740 29.68 -17.60 13.22
C GLY A 740 29.87 -16.86 11.87
N ALA A 741 28.99 -17.07 10.88
CA ALA A 741 29.10 -16.52 9.53
C ALA A 741 28.40 -15.16 9.35
N CYS A 742 28.13 -14.43 10.43
CA CYS A 742 27.55 -13.07 10.37
C CYS A 742 28.63 -11.98 10.47
N ALA A 743 29.74 -12.18 9.79
CA ALA A 743 30.72 -11.14 9.60
C ALA A 743 31.03 -11.06 8.10
N ILE A 744 30.26 -10.21 7.40
CA ILE A 744 30.72 -9.32 6.31
C ILE A 744 29.54 -8.44 5.90
#